data_6c184fac96243af20f29aee475caef42
#
_entry.id   6c184fac96243af20f29aee475caef42
#
_cell.length_a   1.000
_cell.length_b   1.000
_cell.length_c   1.000
_cell.angle_alpha   90.00
_cell.angle_beta   90.00
_cell.angle_gamma   90.00
#
_symmetry.space_group_name_H-M   'P 1'
#
loop_
_entity.id
_entity.type
_entity.pdbx_description
1 polymer ?
#
loop_
_entity_poly.entity_id
_entity_poly.type
_entity_poly.pdbx_seq_one_letter_code
_entity_poly.pdbx_strand_id
1 'polypeptide(L)'
;MLLLLSLLWSCQQEDTLQGTGGQIDLVIQDGAAQANRSLPGEVTEELAKQFSLQIRDAYKNWYKGTFGDYATSNTLFAPGKYSISATHGENPDVALDNPYYVSEPTSVDVVANQVASATVRCYVGNAMATFAFSKPEQVQTVLSTYEFVTEVKGQKVSCTTNDGHNPYFKAGETAVFYLKGQTPAGKSIEHKIAEITDVQPRKNYCFTLTLGDVDMGSGAFDITVQEQVEEISINETLPDTFIPRPKIEVRGLFNDNTLNHYETSPVNPVRCTFNAYRPLEDYELTLNFADEQLKQLNKTYLYSQISEEEKKTLHDNGIVLPQLDGAVTTGVLDFSEMIPHLKCTNSPTPVANQFAVRVKANGRWSDMTRGYINILKPEFTVKVFYGDVWTKEMTLTALRQEDVTQGDWNKLKAQMQYQFSADGKQWETLGADMRKGGLNPGTEYYVRPLYRGAIAGTVQKVTTYKALQAKNNSFDEHSATFPKSDNPLYIFEGGWIDTRNSLTCHEFGANAFYVSKSSTLPETDQGRSVARLMTIGWGEGNTCSFGKKENWIGNSVIKNISAGLVCVGSYEKSPNEKITGHKASVRPTAMKFTYRATPFKDDEYQVKIALEHHDGETVSVIGEGMLQSNRTVSNYEEATINVNYNDLYRDLPITHIKVEFYGGTKSDWDHLPNDFRDASVPYTYAYICGSEFWLDSFSFIYDK
;
A
#
# COMPACT_ATOMS: atom_id res chain seq x y z
N MET A 1 16.38 -51.63 -41.96
CA MET A 1 15.24 -51.77 -41.01
C MET A 1 15.70 -51.31 -39.65
N LEU A 2 15.62 -50.03 -39.39
CA LEU A 2 15.94 -49.41 -38.10
C LEU A 2 14.73 -48.56 -37.71
N LEU A 3 14.06 -48.98 -36.61
CA LEU A 3 12.97 -48.24 -35.99
C LEU A 3 13.57 -47.07 -35.19
N LEU A 4 13.19 -45.86 -35.51
CA LEU A 4 13.39 -44.69 -34.66
C LEU A 4 12.18 -44.55 -33.69
N LEU A 5 12.41 -44.80 -32.42
CA LEU A 5 11.50 -44.40 -31.34
C LEU A 5 11.72 -42.91 -31.09
N SER A 6 10.74 -42.08 -31.43
CA SER A 6 10.66 -40.69 -31.01
C SER A 6 10.05 -40.63 -29.61
N LEU A 7 10.89 -40.37 -28.60
CA LEU A 7 10.47 -39.96 -27.26
C LEU A 7 9.94 -38.53 -27.32
N LEU A 8 8.64 -38.39 -27.23
CA LEU A 8 8.01 -37.11 -26.94
C LEU A 8 8.23 -36.76 -25.44
N TRP A 9 9.23 -35.95 -25.18
CA TRP A 9 9.29 -35.25 -23.91
C TRP A 9 8.25 -34.13 -23.97
N SER A 10 7.17 -34.32 -23.24
CA SER A 10 6.27 -33.26 -22.87
C SER A 10 7.01 -32.38 -21.85
N CYS A 11 7.63 -31.31 -22.28
CA CYS A 11 7.98 -30.21 -21.40
C CYS A 11 6.68 -29.58 -20.87
N GLN A 12 6.33 -29.84 -19.65
CA GLN A 12 5.49 -28.92 -18.89
C GLN A 12 6.34 -27.66 -18.70
N GLN A 13 6.08 -26.68 -19.49
CA GLN A 13 6.59 -25.34 -19.29
C GLN A 13 5.84 -24.78 -18.07
N GLU A 14 6.50 -24.77 -16.91
CA GLU A 14 6.09 -23.89 -15.82
C GLU A 14 6.24 -22.48 -16.33
N ASP A 15 5.11 -21.84 -16.68
CA ASP A 15 5.04 -20.41 -16.96
C ASP A 15 5.36 -19.66 -15.66
N THR A 16 6.64 -19.44 -15.42
CA THR A 16 7.08 -18.48 -14.41
C THR A 16 6.73 -17.08 -14.90
N LEU A 17 5.61 -16.54 -14.41
CA LEU A 17 5.22 -15.14 -14.59
C LEU A 17 6.23 -14.24 -13.87
N GLN A 18 7.34 -13.93 -14.52
CA GLN A 18 8.25 -12.89 -14.06
C GLN A 18 7.70 -11.51 -14.47
N GLY A 19 7.13 -10.79 -13.50
CA GLY A 19 7.00 -9.34 -13.57
C GLY A 19 5.74 -8.73 -14.20
N THR A 20 4.70 -9.51 -14.59
CA THR A 20 3.46 -8.96 -15.18
C THR A 20 2.16 -9.54 -14.61
N GLY A 21 2.22 -10.26 -13.50
CA GLY A 21 1.05 -10.84 -12.84
C GLY A 21 0.32 -9.85 -11.94
N GLY A 22 -0.96 -10.14 -11.64
CA GLY A 22 -1.71 -9.51 -10.55
C GLY A 22 -1.92 -10.49 -9.40
N GLN A 23 -2.38 -10.01 -8.26
CA GLN A 23 -2.72 -10.82 -7.09
C GLN A 23 -4.23 -10.76 -6.83
N ILE A 24 -4.74 -11.76 -6.13
CA ILE A 24 -6.12 -11.78 -5.64
C ILE A 24 -6.08 -11.76 -4.11
N ASP A 25 -6.60 -10.69 -3.51
CA ASP A 25 -6.88 -10.64 -2.08
C ASP A 25 -8.24 -11.29 -1.83
N LEU A 26 -8.23 -12.41 -1.11
CA LEU A 26 -9.37 -13.29 -0.97
C LEU A 26 -9.86 -13.36 0.48
N VAL A 27 -11.16 -13.21 0.66
CA VAL A 27 -11.83 -13.44 1.94
C VAL A 27 -12.88 -14.52 1.77
N ILE A 28 -12.88 -15.52 2.68
CA ILE A 28 -13.97 -16.48 2.81
C ILE A 28 -14.89 -16.01 3.94
N GLN A 29 -16.17 -15.86 3.65
CA GLN A 29 -17.18 -15.41 4.60
C GLN A 29 -18.39 -16.34 4.61
N ASP A 30 -19.13 -16.29 5.71
CA ASP A 30 -20.43 -16.93 5.79
C ASP A 30 -21.41 -16.28 4.78
N GLY A 31 -22.02 -17.10 3.96
CA GLY A 31 -23.03 -16.69 2.98
C GLY A 31 -24.41 -16.43 3.58
N ALA A 32 -24.61 -16.71 4.86
CA ALA A 32 -25.91 -16.64 5.55
C ALA A 32 -26.30 -15.23 6.01
N ALA A 33 -25.87 -14.17 5.34
CA ALA A 33 -26.14 -12.78 5.75
C ALA A 33 -27.60 -12.28 5.52
N GLN A 34 -28.54 -13.14 5.18
CA GLN A 34 -29.98 -12.77 5.20
C GLN A 34 -30.86 -14.00 5.41
N ALA A 35 -31.65 -13.95 6.48
CA ALA A 35 -32.77 -14.81 6.87
C ALA A 35 -32.42 -16.14 7.58
N ASN A 36 -32.86 -16.19 8.83
CA ASN A 36 -33.14 -17.36 9.66
C ASN A 36 -31.96 -18.24 10.09
N ARG A 37 -31.45 -17.90 11.28
CA ARG A 37 -30.46 -18.64 12.06
C ARG A 37 -31.07 -19.96 12.57
N SER A 38 -30.74 -21.07 11.95
CA SER A 38 -31.03 -22.37 12.55
C SER A 38 -30.03 -23.48 12.22
N LEU A 39 -28.91 -23.18 11.58
CA LEU A 39 -27.86 -24.16 11.37
C LEU A 39 -26.61 -23.79 12.19
N PRO A 40 -26.06 -24.73 13.00
CA PRO A 40 -24.79 -24.49 13.68
C PRO A 40 -23.66 -24.48 12.63
N GLY A 41 -22.87 -23.42 12.61
CA GLY A 41 -21.66 -23.35 11.82
C GLY A 41 -21.43 -21.99 11.18
N GLU A 42 -21.14 -20.95 11.99
CA GLU A 42 -20.47 -19.75 11.47
C GLU A 42 -19.13 -20.16 10.87
N VAL A 43 -18.82 -19.66 9.67
CA VAL A 43 -17.49 -19.83 9.07
C VAL A 43 -16.54 -18.92 9.83
N THR A 44 -15.96 -19.45 10.92
CA THR A 44 -14.93 -18.74 11.69
C THR A 44 -13.66 -18.57 10.86
N GLU A 45 -12.80 -17.64 11.23
CA GLU A 45 -11.50 -17.45 10.54
C GLU A 45 -10.64 -18.72 10.54
N GLU A 46 -10.64 -19.48 11.65
CA GLU A 46 -9.91 -20.73 11.74
C GLU A 46 -10.52 -21.84 10.87
N LEU A 47 -11.83 -21.90 10.78
CA LEU A 47 -12.53 -22.83 9.88
C LEU A 47 -12.27 -22.44 8.42
N ALA A 48 -12.30 -21.15 8.08
CA ALA A 48 -12.04 -20.65 6.73
C ALA A 48 -10.68 -21.13 6.19
N LYS A 49 -9.65 -21.15 7.01
CA LYS A 49 -8.30 -21.63 6.63
C LYS A 49 -8.28 -23.07 6.13
N GLN A 50 -9.24 -23.90 6.58
CA GLN A 50 -9.32 -25.31 6.23
C GLN A 50 -10.10 -25.56 4.92
N PHE A 51 -10.74 -24.53 4.36
CA PHE A 51 -11.48 -24.69 3.12
C PHE A 51 -10.57 -25.06 1.96
N SER A 52 -10.99 -26.05 1.18
CA SER A 52 -10.40 -26.40 -0.09
C SER A 52 -10.79 -25.34 -1.12
N LEU A 53 -9.82 -24.60 -1.61
CA LEU A 53 -9.95 -23.49 -2.54
C LEU A 53 -9.55 -23.92 -3.94
N GLN A 54 -10.34 -23.54 -4.92
CA GLN A 54 -10.01 -23.68 -6.33
C GLN A 54 -10.17 -22.34 -7.05
N ILE A 55 -9.10 -21.90 -7.71
CA ILE A 55 -9.10 -20.69 -8.56
C ILE A 55 -8.74 -21.16 -9.97
N ARG A 56 -9.62 -20.89 -10.93
CA ARG A 56 -9.46 -21.34 -12.32
C ARG A 56 -9.87 -20.26 -13.30
N ASP A 57 -9.27 -20.28 -14.47
CA ASP A 57 -9.77 -19.59 -15.65
C ASP A 57 -10.61 -20.55 -16.52
N ALA A 58 -10.88 -20.18 -17.76
CA ALA A 58 -11.63 -21.01 -18.70
C ALA A 58 -10.84 -22.28 -19.14
N TYR A 59 -9.54 -22.34 -18.91
CA TYR A 59 -8.64 -23.36 -19.48
C TYR A 59 -7.98 -24.22 -18.44
N LYS A 60 -7.57 -23.69 -17.29
CA LYS A 60 -6.83 -24.43 -16.25
C LYS A 60 -7.13 -23.98 -14.83
N ASN A 61 -6.77 -24.82 -13.88
CA ASN A 61 -6.69 -24.43 -12.48
C ASN A 61 -5.35 -23.72 -12.23
N TRP A 62 -5.41 -22.52 -11.69
CA TRP A 62 -4.26 -21.74 -11.29
C TRP A 62 -3.85 -21.98 -9.83
N TYR A 63 -4.85 -22.26 -9.02
CA TYR A 63 -4.63 -22.68 -7.63
C TYR A 63 -5.62 -23.78 -7.25
N LYS A 64 -5.13 -24.78 -6.51
CA LYS A 64 -5.93 -25.81 -5.87
C LYS A 64 -5.21 -26.25 -4.59
N GLY A 65 -5.75 -25.91 -3.44
CA GLY A 65 -5.15 -26.17 -2.13
C GLY A 65 -6.08 -25.65 -1.03
N THR A 66 -5.57 -25.45 0.19
CA THR A 66 -6.36 -24.85 1.26
C THR A 66 -6.36 -23.32 1.16
N PHE A 67 -7.37 -22.68 1.71
CA PHE A 67 -7.37 -21.21 1.82
C PHE A 67 -6.23 -20.72 2.75
N GLY A 68 -5.92 -21.46 3.81
CA GLY A 68 -4.81 -21.12 4.71
C GLY A 68 -3.45 -21.08 3.99
N ASP A 69 -3.17 -22.07 3.12
CA ASP A 69 -1.96 -22.08 2.30
C ASP A 69 -1.98 -20.95 1.27
N TYR A 70 -3.14 -20.68 0.67
CA TYR A 70 -3.30 -19.59 -0.28
C TYR A 70 -3.01 -18.22 0.37
N ALA A 71 -3.57 -17.97 1.54
CA ALA A 71 -3.41 -16.71 2.26
C ALA A 71 -1.95 -16.37 2.63
N THR A 72 -1.09 -17.40 2.71
CA THR A 72 0.35 -17.24 2.96
C THR A 72 1.19 -17.30 1.69
N SER A 73 0.58 -17.57 0.53
CA SER A 73 1.25 -17.67 -0.75
C SER A 73 1.38 -16.32 -1.45
N ASN A 74 2.43 -16.17 -2.24
CA ASN A 74 2.59 -15.03 -3.16
C ASN A 74 2.16 -15.42 -4.58
N THR A 75 1.02 -16.11 -4.72
CA THR A 75 0.57 -16.60 -6.03
C THR A 75 0.24 -15.43 -6.96
N LEU A 76 0.88 -15.40 -8.12
CA LEU A 76 0.63 -14.44 -9.18
C LEU A 76 -0.25 -15.08 -10.26
N PHE A 77 -1.20 -14.30 -10.75
CA PHE A 77 -2.14 -14.68 -11.80
C PHE A 77 -1.90 -13.85 -13.05
N ALA A 78 -2.00 -14.45 -14.22
CA ALA A 78 -2.01 -13.69 -15.46
C ALA A 78 -3.24 -12.74 -15.49
N PRO A 79 -3.16 -11.57 -16.15
CA PRO A 79 -4.34 -10.73 -16.34
C PRO A 79 -5.46 -11.50 -17.03
N GLY A 80 -6.67 -11.44 -16.47
CA GLY A 80 -7.81 -12.18 -17.00
C GLY A 80 -8.93 -12.40 -15.99
N LYS A 81 -9.94 -13.16 -16.41
CA LYS A 81 -11.10 -13.50 -15.58
C LYS A 81 -10.91 -14.86 -14.92
N TYR A 82 -11.15 -14.88 -13.61
CA TYR A 82 -11.04 -16.09 -12.80
C TYR A 82 -12.37 -16.40 -12.11
N SER A 83 -12.60 -17.69 -11.91
CA SER A 83 -13.70 -18.21 -11.10
C SER A 83 -13.10 -18.87 -9.86
N ILE A 84 -13.60 -18.48 -8.70
CA ILE A 84 -13.14 -18.95 -7.40
C ILE A 84 -14.27 -19.77 -6.77
N SER A 85 -13.97 -20.95 -6.27
CA SER A 85 -14.89 -21.78 -5.48
C SER A 85 -14.18 -22.35 -4.26
N ALA A 86 -14.94 -22.53 -3.18
CA ALA A 86 -14.43 -23.09 -1.93
C ALA A 86 -15.38 -24.15 -1.38
N THR A 87 -14.81 -25.18 -0.77
CA THR A 87 -15.58 -26.25 -0.12
C THR A 87 -14.86 -26.69 1.16
N HIS A 88 -15.62 -27.16 2.16
CA HIS A 88 -15.05 -27.78 3.35
C HIS A 88 -15.95 -28.91 3.85
N GLY A 89 -15.32 -29.98 4.36
CA GLY A 89 -15.99 -31.17 4.81
C GLY A 89 -16.28 -32.16 3.69
N GLU A 90 -16.79 -33.30 4.08
CA GLU A 90 -17.27 -34.35 3.16
C GLU A 90 -18.79 -34.22 3.01
N ASN A 91 -19.33 -34.66 1.88
CA ASN A 91 -20.78 -34.62 1.62
C ASN A 91 -21.30 -36.05 1.42
N PRO A 92 -21.29 -36.90 2.46
CA PRO A 92 -21.88 -38.23 2.41
C PRO A 92 -23.40 -38.16 2.25
N ASP A 93 -24.01 -39.27 1.88
CA ASP A 93 -25.46 -39.30 1.74
C ASP A 93 -26.15 -38.97 3.08
N VAL A 94 -25.63 -39.49 4.21
CA VAL A 94 -26.03 -39.11 5.57
C VAL A 94 -24.90 -39.36 6.57
N ALA A 95 -24.69 -38.43 7.55
CA ALA A 95 -23.73 -38.61 8.64
C ALA A 95 -24.17 -37.76 9.86
N LEU A 96 -23.67 -38.08 11.07
CA LEU A 96 -23.89 -37.29 12.26
C LEU A 96 -22.88 -36.16 12.30
N ASP A 97 -23.31 -34.95 12.71
CA ASP A 97 -22.51 -33.74 12.97
C ASP A 97 -21.50 -33.39 11.86
N ASN A 98 -21.91 -33.64 10.61
CA ASN A 98 -21.02 -33.45 9.46
C ASN A 98 -21.55 -32.39 8.47
N PRO A 99 -21.43 -31.11 8.80
CA PRO A 99 -21.80 -30.04 7.89
C PRO A 99 -20.83 -30.01 6.69
N TYR A 100 -21.37 -29.96 5.49
CA TYR A 100 -20.61 -29.73 4.25
C TYR A 100 -20.79 -28.29 3.79
N TYR A 101 -19.70 -27.59 3.65
CA TYR A 101 -19.71 -26.18 3.19
C TYR A 101 -19.36 -26.10 1.71
N VAL A 102 -20.05 -25.22 1.01
CA VAL A 102 -19.84 -24.96 -0.43
C VAL A 102 -20.09 -23.49 -0.75
N SER A 103 -19.38 -22.96 -1.74
CA SER A 103 -19.62 -21.62 -2.27
C SER A 103 -20.29 -21.67 -3.64
N GLU A 104 -21.03 -20.64 -4.00
CA GLU A 104 -21.24 -20.30 -5.40
C GLU A 104 -19.92 -19.82 -6.02
N PRO A 105 -19.71 -20.07 -7.33
CA PRO A 105 -18.52 -19.56 -8.02
C PRO A 105 -18.48 -18.02 -8.00
N THR A 106 -17.42 -17.47 -7.46
CA THR A 106 -17.19 -16.01 -7.43
C THR A 106 -16.25 -15.62 -8.57
N SER A 107 -16.66 -14.65 -9.38
CA SER A 107 -15.83 -14.16 -10.49
C SER A 107 -14.98 -12.97 -10.05
N VAL A 108 -13.74 -12.92 -10.50
CA VAL A 108 -12.80 -11.81 -10.26
C VAL A 108 -12.01 -11.51 -11.53
N ASP A 109 -11.79 -10.23 -11.80
CA ASP A 109 -10.96 -9.76 -12.90
C ASP A 109 -9.58 -9.35 -12.36
N VAL A 110 -8.53 -9.99 -12.83
CA VAL A 110 -7.15 -9.70 -12.45
C VAL A 110 -6.50 -8.79 -13.49
N VAL A 111 -5.90 -7.71 -13.02
CA VAL A 111 -5.13 -6.76 -13.82
C VAL A 111 -3.66 -6.82 -13.43
N ALA A 112 -2.77 -6.69 -14.40
CA ALA A 112 -1.33 -6.73 -14.16
C ALA A 112 -0.89 -5.68 -13.11
N ASN A 113 -0.03 -6.08 -12.21
CA ASN A 113 0.53 -5.23 -11.12
C ASN A 113 -0.54 -4.62 -10.18
N GLN A 114 -1.71 -5.23 -10.08
CA GLN A 114 -2.76 -4.82 -9.16
C GLN A 114 -3.20 -5.99 -8.28
N VAL A 115 -3.76 -5.64 -7.14
CA VAL A 115 -4.43 -6.59 -6.24
C VAL A 115 -5.93 -6.48 -6.47
N ALA A 116 -6.55 -7.56 -6.94
CA ALA A 116 -7.98 -7.66 -7.08
C ALA A 116 -8.57 -8.27 -5.81
N SER A 117 -9.64 -7.70 -5.27
CA SER A 117 -10.30 -8.24 -4.07
C SER A 117 -11.47 -9.12 -4.45
N ALA A 118 -11.60 -10.28 -3.80
CA ALA A 118 -12.72 -11.19 -3.98
C ALA A 118 -13.23 -11.70 -2.63
N THR A 119 -14.55 -11.73 -2.47
CA THR A 119 -15.21 -12.32 -1.30
C THR A 119 -15.97 -13.57 -1.73
N VAL A 120 -15.55 -14.72 -1.23
CA VAL A 120 -16.21 -16.00 -1.46
C VAL A 120 -17.16 -16.29 -0.30
N ARG A 121 -18.44 -16.37 -0.61
CA ARG A 121 -19.47 -16.69 0.39
C ARG A 121 -19.76 -18.16 0.41
N CYS A 122 -19.47 -18.79 1.54
CA CYS A 122 -19.69 -20.21 1.77
C CYS A 122 -20.94 -20.43 2.64
N TYR A 123 -21.61 -21.53 2.42
CA TYR A 123 -22.80 -21.92 3.16
C TYR A 123 -22.83 -23.43 3.35
N VAL A 124 -23.64 -23.90 4.30
CA VAL A 124 -23.89 -25.35 4.50
C VAL A 124 -24.64 -25.89 3.28
N GLY A 125 -23.98 -26.72 2.48
CA GLY A 125 -24.50 -27.25 1.22
C GLY A 125 -25.35 -28.52 1.37
N ASN A 126 -25.36 -29.14 2.56
CA ASN A 126 -26.27 -30.19 2.92
C ASN A 126 -27.42 -29.67 3.81
N ALA A 127 -28.30 -30.53 4.26
CA ALA A 127 -29.36 -30.23 5.21
C ALA A 127 -29.12 -30.97 6.51
N MET A 128 -29.81 -30.58 7.57
CA MET A 128 -29.83 -31.29 8.85
C MET A 128 -31.26 -31.53 9.35
N ALA A 129 -31.40 -32.42 10.31
CA ALA A 129 -32.61 -32.56 11.06
C ALA A 129 -32.38 -32.48 12.55
N THR A 130 -33.37 -31.98 13.28
CA THR A 130 -33.46 -32.00 14.74
C THR A 130 -34.74 -32.63 15.19
N PHE A 131 -34.66 -33.35 16.30
CA PHE A 131 -35.81 -34.08 16.82
C PHE A 131 -36.11 -33.64 18.25
N ALA A 132 -37.40 -33.44 18.57
CA ALA A 132 -37.88 -33.13 19.90
C ALA A 132 -39.19 -33.84 20.17
N PHE A 133 -39.50 -34.06 21.42
CA PHE A 133 -40.85 -34.44 21.86
C PHE A 133 -41.53 -33.23 22.49
N SER A 134 -42.81 -33.04 22.20
CA SER A 134 -43.61 -31.96 22.78
C SER A 134 -43.80 -32.12 24.29
N LYS A 135 -43.78 -33.39 24.78
CA LYS A 135 -43.87 -33.76 26.19
C LYS A 135 -42.81 -34.80 26.54
N PRO A 136 -41.55 -34.39 26.71
CA PRO A 136 -40.41 -35.30 26.92
C PRO A 136 -40.60 -36.19 28.16
N GLU A 137 -41.27 -35.72 29.21
CA GLU A 137 -41.53 -36.46 30.43
C GLU A 137 -42.43 -37.65 30.25
N GLN A 138 -43.24 -37.67 29.22
CA GLN A 138 -44.15 -38.78 28.92
C GLN A 138 -43.46 -39.88 28.07
N VAL A 139 -42.36 -39.57 27.44
CA VAL A 139 -41.68 -40.53 26.54
C VAL A 139 -41.25 -41.77 27.27
N GLN A 140 -40.67 -41.63 28.47
CA GLN A 140 -40.17 -42.79 29.25
C GLN A 140 -41.31 -43.71 29.77
N THR A 141 -42.53 -43.22 29.83
CA THR A 141 -43.68 -44.06 30.24
C THR A 141 -44.15 -44.93 29.07
N VAL A 142 -43.83 -44.56 27.83
CA VAL A 142 -44.29 -45.20 26.60
C VAL A 142 -43.14 -45.99 25.92
N LEU A 143 -41.92 -45.46 25.96
CA LEU A 143 -40.76 -46.04 25.34
C LEU A 143 -39.62 -46.20 26.39
N SER A 144 -39.19 -47.46 26.60
CA SER A 144 -38.03 -47.73 27.47
C SER A 144 -36.71 -47.35 26.80
N THR A 145 -36.65 -47.46 25.48
CA THR A 145 -35.53 -47.00 24.66
C THR A 145 -36.10 -46.41 23.35
N TYR A 146 -35.42 -45.42 22.78
CA TYR A 146 -35.77 -44.89 21.48
C TYR A 146 -34.52 -44.31 20.77
N GLU A 147 -34.63 -44.28 19.45
CA GLU A 147 -33.68 -43.59 18.55
C GLU A 147 -34.44 -43.01 17.35
N PHE A 148 -33.98 -41.91 16.84
CA PHE A 148 -34.40 -41.35 15.55
C PHE A 148 -33.42 -41.81 14.47
N VAL A 149 -33.93 -42.45 13.44
CA VAL A 149 -33.14 -42.96 12.31
C VAL A 149 -33.38 -42.09 11.11
N THR A 150 -32.32 -41.56 10.53
CA THR A 150 -32.38 -40.85 9.24
C THR A 150 -31.74 -41.75 8.17
N GLU A 151 -32.51 -41.98 7.11
CA GLU A 151 -32.09 -42.87 5.99
C GLU A 151 -32.06 -42.07 4.68
N VAL A 152 -30.93 -42.16 3.96
CA VAL A 152 -30.73 -41.59 2.60
C VAL A 152 -30.07 -42.65 1.75
N LYS A 153 -30.64 -43.02 0.61
CA LYS A 153 -30.12 -44.04 -0.30
C LYS A 153 -29.74 -45.35 0.39
N GLY A 154 -30.46 -45.75 1.43
CA GLY A 154 -30.18 -46.95 2.19
C GLY A 154 -29.07 -46.83 3.25
N GLN A 155 -28.35 -45.72 3.33
CA GLN A 155 -27.46 -45.42 4.44
C GLN A 155 -28.25 -44.84 5.60
N LYS A 156 -27.88 -45.20 6.82
CA LYS A 156 -28.63 -44.84 8.04
C LYS A 156 -27.70 -44.32 9.10
N VAL A 157 -28.15 -43.29 9.81
CA VAL A 157 -27.59 -42.85 11.07
C VAL A 157 -28.68 -42.74 12.11
N SER A 158 -28.33 -42.85 13.38
CA SER A 158 -29.31 -42.72 14.47
C SER A 158 -28.79 -41.73 15.52
N CYS A 159 -29.74 -41.04 16.15
CA CYS A 159 -29.50 -40.13 17.26
C CYS A 159 -30.66 -40.12 18.24
N THR A 160 -30.49 -39.52 19.40
CA THR A 160 -31.55 -39.32 20.40
C THR A 160 -31.69 -37.81 20.68
N THR A 161 -32.75 -37.42 21.38
CA THR A 161 -32.92 -36.01 21.80
C THR A 161 -31.89 -35.55 22.85
N ASN A 162 -31.10 -36.48 23.44
CA ASN A 162 -30.25 -36.23 24.59
C ASN A 162 -28.74 -36.46 24.31
N ASP A 163 -28.39 -37.00 23.15
CA ASP A 163 -26.98 -37.29 22.83
C ASP A 163 -26.24 -36.10 22.18
N GLY A 164 -26.98 -35.03 21.83
CA GLY A 164 -26.41 -33.82 21.25
C GLY A 164 -26.00 -33.95 19.78
N HIS A 165 -26.28 -35.08 19.13
CA HIS A 165 -25.96 -35.35 17.74
C HIS A 165 -27.11 -35.02 16.79
N ASN A 166 -26.76 -34.48 15.62
CA ASN A 166 -27.75 -34.18 14.59
C ASN A 166 -27.36 -34.83 13.25
N PRO A 167 -28.28 -35.49 12.54
CA PRO A 167 -28.03 -36.02 11.23
C PRO A 167 -27.93 -34.89 10.19
N TYR A 168 -26.86 -34.90 9.41
CA TYR A 168 -26.67 -34.12 8.19
C TYR A 168 -26.84 -35.01 6.99
N PHE A 169 -27.51 -34.55 5.97
CA PHE A 169 -27.81 -35.33 4.78
C PHE A 169 -27.81 -34.52 3.50
N LYS A 170 -27.50 -35.21 2.42
CA LYS A 170 -27.20 -34.61 1.13
C LYS A 170 -28.44 -33.95 0.51
N ALA A 171 -28.27 -32.72 0.05
CA ALA A 171 -29.30 -32.00 -0.70
C ALA A 171 -29.56 -32.65 -2.07
N GLY A 172 -30.77 -32.51 -2.58
CA GLY A 172 -31.24 -33.09 -3.84
C GLY A 172 -31.61 -34.58 -3.75
N GLU A 173 -31.48 -35.19 -2.58
CA GLU A 173 -31.82 -36.62 -2.36
C GLU A 173 -33.14 -36.73 -1.59
N THR A 174 -33.63 -37.96 -1.46
CA THR A 174 -34.78 -38.26 -0.61
C THR A 174 -34.30 -38.73 0.75
N ALA A 175 -34.73 -38.09 1.82
CA ALA A 175 -34.47 -38.48 3.20
C ALA A 175 -35.72 -39.05 3.86
N VAL A 176 -35.58 -40.17 4.54
CA VAL A 176 -36.66 -40.82 5.29
C VAL A 176 -36.33 -40.89 6.76
N PHE A 177 -37.24 -40.52 7.61
CA PHE A 177 -37.05 -40.41 9.05
C PHE A 177 -37.95 -41.40 9.79
N TYR A 178 -37.38 -42.11 10.77
CA TYR A 178 -38.09 -43.08 11.58
C TYR A 178 -37.88 -42.83 13.07
N LEU A 179 -38.88 -43.09 13.89
CA LEU A 179 -38.73 -43.33 15.31
C LEU A 179 -38.71 -44.87 15.54
N LYS A 180 -37.65 -45.35 16.11
CA LYS A 180 -37.50 -46.76 16.55
C LYS A 180 -37.39 -46.79 18.06
N GLY A 181 -37.91 -47.83 18.68
CA GLY A 181 -37.80 -47.94 20.13
C GLY A 181 -38.41 -49.25 20.64
N GLN A 182 -38.36 -49.37 21.95
CA GLN A 182 -39.03 -50.52 22.65
C GLN A 182 -39.96 -49.97 23.72
N THR A 183 -41.13 -50.60 23.85
CA THR A 183 -42.00 -50.34 24.97
C THR A 183 -41.42 -50.95 26.27
N PRO A 184 -41.89 -50.52 27.45
CA PRO A 184 -41.51 -51.13 28.72
C PRO A 184 -41.80 -52.66 28.80
N ALA A 185 -42.76 -53.14 27.98
CA ALA A 185 -43.08 -54.56 27.82
C ALA A 185 -42.18 -55.29 26.81
N GLY A 186 -41.12 -54.66 26.26
CA GLY A 186 -40.16 -55.23 25.34
C GLY A 186 -40.63 -55.34 23.87
N LYS A 187 -41.79 -54.75 23.50
CA LYS A 187 -42.26 -54.75 22.12
C LYS A 187 -41.50 -53.67 21.32
N SER A 188 -40.90 -54.11 20.19
CA SER A 188 -40.23 -53.18 19.28
C SER A 188 -41.27 -52.34 18.51
N ILE A 189 -40.95 -51.08 18.32
CA ILE A 189 -41.71 -50.10 17.55
C ILE A 189 -40.81 -49.50 16.47
N GLU A 190 -41.35 -49.42 15.27
CA GLU A 190 -40.76 -48.69 14.17
C GLU A 190 -41.85 -47.87 13.50
N HIS A 191 -41.72 -46.52 13.52
CA HIS A 191 -42.69 -45.62 12.96
C HIS A 191 -41.98 -44.68 11.98
N LYS A 192 -42.49 -44.58 10.75
CA LYS A 192 -42.01 -43.62 9.75
C LYS A 192 -42.59 -42.26 10.11
N ILE A 193 -41.69 -41.31 10.46
CA ILE A 193 -42.04 -39.93 10.83
C ILE A 193 -42.38 -39.13 9.58
N ALA A 194 -41.45 -39.16 8.62
CA ALA A 194 -41.60 -38.35 7.40
C ALA A 194 -40.75 -38.90 6.27
N GLU A 195 -41.06 -38.48 5.07
CA GLU A 195 -40.23 -38.63 3.87
C GLU A 195 -40.19 -37.30 3.15
N ILE A 196 -38.95 -36.78 2.97
CA ILE A 196 -38.73 -35.54 2.30
C ILE A 196 -38.05 -35.84 0.98
N THR A 197 -38.76 -35.63 -0.11
CA THR A 197 -38.22 -35.73 -1.47
C THR A 197 -37.58 -34.39 -1.86
N ASP A 198 -36.45 -34.46 -2.56
CA ASP A 198 -35.70 -33.26 -3.00
C ASP A 198 -35.33 -32.35 -1.81
N VAL A 199 -34.52 -32.91 -0.91
CA VAL A 199 -33.98 -32.19 0.25
C VAL A 199 -33.30 -30.88 -0.19
N GLN A 200 -33.75 -29.77 0.38
CA GLN A 200 -33.17 -28.47 0.05
C GLN A 200 -31.92 -28.19 0.88
N PRO A 201 -30.82 -27.66 0.27
CA PRO A 201 -29.63 -27.29 1.02
C PRO A 201 -29.95 -26.13 1.99
N ARG A 202 -29.14 -26.01 3.03
CA ARG A 202 -29.28 -24.96 4.06
C ARG A 202 -30.56 -25.05 4.91
N LYS A 203 -31.24 -26.21 4.94
CA LYS A 203 -32.44 -26.39 5.74
C LYS A 203 -32.17 -27.21 6.98
N ASN A 204 -32.76 -26.80 8.10
CA ASN A 204 -32.92 -27.62 9.29
C ASN A 204 -34.40 -28.08 9.34
N TYR A 205 -34.60 -29.38 9.20
CA TYR A 205 -35.91 -29.99 9.31
C TYR A 205 -36.18 -30.33 10.79
N CYS A 206 -36.96 -29.47 11.45
CA CYS A 206 -37.28 -29.60 12.88
C CYS A 206 -38.50 -30.47 13.07
N PHE A 207 -38.33 -31.67 13.62
CA PHE A 207 -39.44 -32.59 13.91
C PHE A 207 -39.78 -32.52 15.38
N THR A 208 -41.02 -32.08 15.70
CA THR A 208 -41.58 -32.14 17.06
C THR A 208 -42.66 -33.19 17.11
N LEU A 209 -42.43 -34.26 17.82
CA LEU A 209 -43.35 -35.38 17.94
C LEU A 209 -44.20 -35.20 19.20
N THR A 210 -45.52 -35.26 18.99
CA THR A 210 -46.51 -35.29 20.07
C THR A 210 -46.97 -36.71 20.28
N LEU A 211 -46.81 -37.22 21.50
CA LEU A 211 -47.43 -38.49 21.88
C LEU A 211 -48.94 -38.23 22.07
N GLY A 212 -49.78 -38.88 21.27
CA GLY A 212 -51.23 -38.79 21.43
C GLY A 212 -51.68 -39.38 22.75
N ASP A 213 -52.91 -39.04 23.18
CA ASP A 213 -53.53 -39.64 24.39
C ASP A 213 -53.55 -41.14 24.25
N VAL A 214 -52.80 -41.79 25.13
CA VAL A 214 -52.71 -43.25 25.14
C VAL A 214 -53.96 -43.85 25.76
N ASP A 215 -54.81 -44.38 24.93
CA ASP A 215 -55.83 -45.29 25.45
C ASP A 215 -55.09 -46.61 25.78
N MET A 216 -55.00 -46.91 27.10
CA MET A 216 -54.15 -47.95 27.71
C MET A 216 -54.52 -49.39 27.26
N GLY A 217 -55.32 -49.56 26.21
CA GLY A 217 -55.76 -50.88 25.75
C GLY A 217 -55.33 -51.26 24.33
N SER A 218 -54.96 -50.42 23.44
CA SER A 218 -54.77 -50.73 22.00
C SER A 218 -53.36 -50.64 21.46
N GLY A 219 -52.39 -50.02 22.16
CA GLY A 219 -51.01 -49.92 21.67
C GLY A 219 -50.82 -49.11 20.38
N ALA A 220 -51.80 -48.27 20.03
CA ALA A 220 -51.76 -47.38 18.90
C ALA A 220 -51.26 -46.00 19.40
N PHE A 221 -50.27 -45.46 18.75
CA PHE A 221 -49.78 -44.13 19.00
C PHE A 221 -50.27 -43.20 17.89
N ASP A 222 -50.95 -42.13 18.23
CA ASP A 222 -51.13 -41.02 17.31
C ASP A 222 -49.90 -40.11 17.42
N ILE A 223 -49.07 -40.18 16.42
CA ILE A 223 -47.91 -39.30 16.30
C ILE A 223 -48.29 -38.22 15.30
N THR A 224 -48.47 -36.99 15.81
CA THR A 224 -48.65 -35.83 14.95
C THR A 224 -47.30 -35.22 14.66
N VAL A 225 -46.89 -35.26 13.41
CA VAL A 225 -45.67 -34.60 12.94
C VAL A 225 -46.07 -33.19 12.54
N GLN A 226 -45.53 -32.19 13.22
CA GLN A 226 -45.58 -30.81 12.76
C GLN A 226 -44.30 -30.49 11.99
N GLU A 227 -44.40 -30.37 10.68
CA GLU A 227 -43.39 -29.82 9.83
C GLU A 227 -43.38 -28.29 9.97
N GLN A 228 -42.48 -27.72 10.73
CA GLN A 228 -42.32 -26.26 10.79
C GLN A 228 -40.96 -25.84 10.26
N VAL A 229 -41.03 -25.21 9.11
CA VAL A 229 -40.02 -24.25 8.62
C VAL A 229 -40.55 -22.90 9.06
N GLU A 230 -40.06 -22.39 10.21
CA GLU A 230 -40.21 -21.08 10.84
C GLU A 230 -40.69 -21.18 12.29
N GLU A 231 -40.01 -20.34 13.10
CA GLU A 231 -40.13 -20.17 14.56
C GLU A 231 -41.38 -20.73 15.26
N ILE A 232 -41.18 -21.68 16.18
CA ILE A 232 -42.23 -22.24 17.02
C ILE A 232 -42.65 -21.18 18.03
N SER A 233 -43.85 -20.64 17.87
CA SER A 233 -44.59 -20.05 18.99
C SER A 233 -45.06 -21.17 19.91
N ILE A 234 -44.36 -21.46 20.99
CA ILE A 234 -44.81 -22.41 22.02
C ILE A 234 -45.90 -21.73 22.80
N ASN A 235 -47.19 -22.02 22.47
CA ASN A 235 -48.38 -21.54 23.20
C ASN A 235 -48.75 -22.50 24.35
N GLU A 236 -47.84 -23.07 25.06
CA GLU A 236 -48.10 -23.79 26.31
C GLU A 236 -47.35 -23.17 27.48
N THR A 237 -48.06 -22.98 28.59
CA THR A 237 -47.57 -22.38 29.83
C THR A 237 -46.59 -23.34 30.50
N LEU A 238 -45.33 -23.29 30.07
CA LEU A 238 -44.25 -23.95 30.81
C LEU A 238 -44.12 -23.31 32.21
N PRO A 239 -43.89 -24.08 33.26
CA PRO A 239 -43.55 -23.52 34.58
C PRO A 239 -42.40 -22.54 34.45
N ASP A 240 -42.47 -21.38 35.10
CA ASP A 240 -41.48 -20.28 35.01
C ASP A 240 -40.02 -20.70 35.29
N THR A 241 -39.82 -21.81 36.01
CA THR A 241 -38.52 -22.40 36.26
C THR A 241 -37.82 -22.99 35.04
N PHE A 242 -38.57 -23.34 34.01
CA PHE A 242 -38.02 -23.97 32.79
C PHE A 242 -37.72 -22.96 31.65
N ILE A 243 -38.19 -21.73 31.77
CA ILE A 243 -37.91 -20.69 30.77
C ILE A 243 -36.49 -20.19 30.99
N PRO A 244 -35.62 -20.27 30.00
CA PRO A 244 -34.28 -19.70 30.12
C PRO A 244 -34.33 -18.20 30.45
N ARG A 245 -33.29 -17.70 31.14
CA ARG A 245 -33.13 -16.25 31.32
C ARG A 245 -32.92 -15.57 29.94
N PRO A 246 -33.33 -14.32 29.80
CA PRO A 246 -33.03 -13.58 28.59
C PRO A 246 -31.54 -13.52 28.34
N LYS A 247 -31.14 -13.48 27.10
CA LYS A 247 -29.72 -13.41 26.66
C LYS A 247 -29.49 -12.16 25.84
N ILE A 248 -28.25 -11.69 25.87
CA ILE A 248 -27.79 -10.57 25.05
C ILE A 248 -26.67 -11.10 24.15
N GLU A 249 -26.87 -10.96 22.86
CA GLU A 249 -25.84 -11.20 21.85
C GLU A 249 -25.23 -9.88 21.42
N VAL A 250 -23.90 -9.78 21.46
CA VAL A 250 -23.16 -8.60 21.03
C VAL A 250 -22.55 -8.85 19.67
N ARG A 251 -22.74 -7.92 18.75
CA ARG A 251 -22.14 -7.92 17.43
C ARG A 251 -21.32 -6.67 17.20
N GLY A 252 -20.26 -6.77 16.40
CA GLY A 252 -19.34 -5.68 16.08
C GLY A 252 -18.28 -5.42 17.15
N LEU A 253 -18.28 -6.19 18.24
CA LEU A 253 -17.17 -6.27 19.19
C LEU A 253 -16.45 -7.60 19.03
N PHE A 254 -15.15 -7.59 19.25
CA PHE A 254 -14.28 -8.74 19.07
C PHE A 254 -13.77 -9.25 20.43
N ASN A 255 -12.57 -9.74 20.51
CA ASN A 255 -11.96 -10.30 21.70
C ASN A 255 -12.32 -9.52 22.98
N ASP A 256 -12.84 -10.21 23.97
CA ASP A 256 -13.29 -9.64 25.25
C ASP A 256 -14.32 -8.50 25.12
N ASN A 257 -15.20 -8.59 24.13
CA ASN A 257 -16.21 -7.58 23.81
C ASN A 257 -15.61 -6.18 23.59
N THR A 258 -14.49 -6.09 22.88
CA THR A 258 -13.78 -4.85 22.61
C THR A 258 -13.79 -4.52 21.12
N LEU A 259 -14.12 -3.29 20.77
CA LEU A 259 -13.86 -2.69 19.46
C LEU A 259 -12.70 -1.72 19.58
N ASN A 260 -11.64 -1.94 18.81
CA ASN A 260 -10.58 -0.97 18.59
C ASN A 260 -10.87 -0.26 17.26
N HIS A 261 -11.27 1.01 17.32
CA HIS A 261 -11.69 1.78 16.15
C HIS A 261 -10.79 3.00 15.98
N TYR A 262 -10.15 3.12 14.82
CA TYR A 262 -9.43 4.34 14.46
C TYR A 262 -10.41 5.45 14.10
N GLU A 263 -10.28 6.62 14.73
CA GLU A 263 -11.13 7.77 14.39
C GLU A 263 -11.11 8.01 12.87
N THR A 264 -12.27 8.24 12.29
CA THR A 264 -12.55 8.37 10.85
C THR A 264 -12.73 7.09 10.05
N SER A 265 -12.23 5.95 10.50
CA SER A 265 -12.40 4.69 9.78
C SER A 265 -13.89 4.37 9.52
N PRO A 266 -14.21 3.54 8.53
CA PRO A 266 -15.56 3.01 8.37
C PRO A 266 -16.02 2.30 9.65
N VAL A 267 -17.27 2.51 10.04
CA VAL A 267 -17.84 1.94 11.26
C VAL A 267 -18.43 0.58 10.96
N ASN A 268 -18.00 -0.43 11.69
CA ASN A 268 -18.72 -1.69 11.77
C ASN A 268 -19.88 -1.54 12.77
N PRO A 269 -21.09 -2.00 12.43
CA PRO A 269 -22.22 -1.90 13.32
C PRO A 269 -21.97 -2.59 14.67
N VAL A 270 -22.20 -1.86 15.78
CA VAL A 270 -22.10 -2.38 17.15
C VAL A 270 -23.51 -2.47 17.72
N ARG A 271 -23.97 -3.68 17.94
CA ARG A 271 -25.34 -3.98 18.36
C ARG A 271 -25.37 -4.97 19.49
N CYS A 272 -26.28 -4.73 20.43
CA CYS A 272 -26.68 -5.70 21.47
C CYS A 272 -28.09 -6.17 21.16
N THR A 273 -28.25 -7.44 20.74
CA THR A 273 -29.54 -8.03 20.46
C THR A 273 -30.04 -8.74 21.70
N PHE A 274 -31.20 -8.34 22.21
CA PHE A 274 -31.88 -8.97 23.33
C PHE A 274 -32.75 -10.11 22.79
N ASN A 275 -32.64 -11.27 23.39
CA ASN A 275 -33.43 -12.46 23.04
C ASN A 275 -34.04 -13.06 24.31
N ALA A 276 -35.35 -13.26 24.28
CA ALA A 276 -36.10 -13.86 25.38
C ALA A 276 -37.22 -14.75 24.87
N TYR A 277 -37.65 -15.69 25.72
CA TYR A 277 -38.80 -16.57 25.44
C TYR A 277 -40.13 -16.00 25.94
N ARG A 278 -40.10 -14.90 26.66
CA ARG A 278 -41.26 -14.13 27.13
C ARG A 278 -41.03 -12.67 26.78
N PRO A 279 -42.11 -11.87 26.75
CA PRO A 279 -42.01 -10.44 26.49
C PRO A 279 -40.93 -9.78 27.35
N LEU A 280 -40.15 -8.91 26.74
CA LEU A 280 -39.17 -8.08 27.42
C LEU A 280 -39.91 -7.08 28.31
N GLU A 281 -39.52 -7.02 29.60
CA GLU A 281 -40.16 -6.16 30.61
C GLU A 281 -39.38 -4.85 30.79
N ASP A 282 -38.03 -4.94 30.79
CA ASP A 282 -37.19 -3.81 31.05
C ASP A 282 -35.75 -4.11 30.57
N TYR A 283 -34.91 -3.09 30.49
CA TYR A 283 -33.46 -3.23 30.39
C TYR A 283 -32.74 -2.12 31.15
N GLU A 284 -31.54 -2.42 31.61
CA GLU A 284 -30.66 -1.50 32.28
C GLU A 284 -29.41 -1.27 31.39
N LEU A 285 -29.14 0.00 31.06
CA LEU A 285 -28.01 0.43 30.27
C LEU A 285 -27.14 1.37 31.12
N THR A 286 -25.91 1.00 31.37
CA THR A 286 -24.92 1.85 32.05
C THR A 286 -23.90 2.32 31.02
N LEU A 287 -23.71 3.62 30.91
CA LEU A 287 -22.72 4.27 30.06
C LEU A 287 -21.60 4.84 30.91
N ASN A 288 -20.35 4.62 30.49
CA ASN A 288 -19.14 5.16 31.09
C ASN A 288 -18.14 5.51 29.99
N PHE A 289 -18.38 6.63 29.33
CA PHE A 289 -17.56 7.15 28.24
C PHE A 289 -16.43 8.03 28.79
N ALA A 290 -15.22 7.80 28.31
CA ALA A 290 -14.08 8.69 28.53
C ALA A 290 -14.04 9.85 27.53
N ASP A 291 -14.81 9.76 26.44
CA ASP A 291 -14.94 10.83 25.45
C ASP A 291 -15.58 12.08 26.07
N GLU A 292 -14.91 13.24 25.93
CA GLU A 292 -15.34 14.49 26.57
C GLU A 292 -16.71 14.98 26.09
N GLN A 293 -17.10 14.68 24.86
CA GLN A 293 -18.37 15.12 24.30
C GLN A 293 -19.54 14.28 24.78
N LEU A 294 -19.27 12.98 25.05
CA LEU A 294 -20.28 12.03 25.46
C LEU A 294 -20.32 11.74 26.97
N LYS A 295 -19.39 12.30 27.77
CA LYS A 295 -19.39 12.16 29.24
C LYS A 295 -20.69 12.55 29.92
N GLN A 296 -21.45 13.49 29.34
CA GLN A 296 -22.75 13.91 29.85
C GLN A 296 -23.79 12.79 29.85
N LEU A 297 -23.58 11.74 29.03
CA LEU A 297 -24.44 10.56 28.97
C LEU A 297 -24.11 9.51 30.05
N ASN A 298 -23.04 9.71 30.82
CA ASN A 298 -22.56 8.73 31.79
C ASN A 298 -23.50 8.61 32.98
N LYS A 299 -24.33 7.60 32.96
CA LYS A 299 -25.17 7.14 34.08
C LYS A 299 -25.78 5.77 33.76
N THR A 300 -26.52 5.26 34.69
CA THR A 300 -27.34 4.07 34.50
C THR A 300 -28.77 4.49 34.13
N TYR A 301 -29.27 3.99 33.01
CA TYR A 301 -30.61 4.15 32.49
C TYR A 301 -31.42 2.87 32.72
N LEU A 302 -32.59 2.98 33.32
CA LEU A 302 -33.55 1.90 33.39
C LEU A 302 -34.69 2.25 32.40
N TYR A 303 -35.00 1.41 31.44
CA TYR A 303 -35.93 1.75 30.35
C TYR A 303 -37.30 2.17 30.87
N SER A 304 -37.80 1.49 31.92
CA SER A 304 -39.08 1.83 32.55
C SER A 304 -39.10 3.21 33.23
N GLN A 305 -37.94 3.84 33.44
CA GLN A 305 -37.80 5.12 34.16
C GLN A 305 -37.19 6.23 33.28
N ILE A 306 -36.73 5.89 32.07
CA ILE A 306 -36.09 6.86 31.18
C ILE A 306 -37.16 7.84 30.61
N SER A 307 -36.90 9.13 30.70
CA SER A 307 -37.78 10.16 30.14
C SER A 307 -37.64 10.24 28.60
N GLU A 308 -38.65 10.79 27.94
CA GLU A 308 -38.62 11.04 26.48
C GLU A 308 -37.52 12.00 26.07
N GLU A 309 -37.15 12.96 26.94
CA GLU A 309 -36.00 13.86 26.71
C GLU A 309 -34.69 13.08 26.75
N GLU A 310 -34.52 12.16 27.68
CA GLU A 310 -33.34 11.31 27.74
C GLU A 310 -33.24 10.34 26.56
N LYS A 311 -34.35 9.72 26.15
CA LYS A 311 -34.42 8.89 24.94
C LYS A 311 -33.97 9.69 23.72
N LYS A 312 -34.49 10.91 23.57
CA LYS A 312 -34.11 11.83 22.51
C LYS A 312 -32.62 12.17 22.60
N THR A 313 -32.12 12.48 23.78
CA THR A 313 -30.69 12.81 23.97
C THR A 313 -29.78 11.65 23.58
N LEU A 314 -30.11 10.42 23.96
CA LEU A 314 -29.35 9.22 23.57
C LEU A 314 -29.42 9.02 22.04
N HIS A 315 -30.60 9.15 21.46
CA HIS A 315 -30.79 9.03 20.00
C HIS A 315 -30.00 10.11 19.23
N ASP A 316 -30.04 11.37 19.66
CA ASP A 316 -29.31 12.48 19.04
C ASP A 316 -27.79 12.30 19.10
N ASN A 317 -27.32 11.48 20.05
CA ASN A 317 -25.90 11.06 20.16
C ASN A 317 -25.64 9.67 19.52
N GLY A 318 -26.56 9.14 18.73
CA GLY A 318 -26.38 7.93 17.94
C GLY A 318 -26.55 6.62 18.71
N ILE A 319 -27.23 6.64 19.86
CA ILE A 319 -27.59 5.44 20.64
C ILE A 319 -29.08 5.15 20.42
N VAL A 320 -29.37 4.12 19.63
CA VAL A 320 -30.73 3.74 19.30
C VAL A 320 -31.21 2.69 20.28
N LEU A 321 -32.23 3.05 21.04
CA LEU A 321 -32.84 2.20 22.08
C LEU A 321 -33.94 1.31 21.50
N PRO A 322 -34.00 0.01 21.87
CA PRO A 322 -35.11 -0.85 21.52
C PRO A 322 -36.40 -0.38 22.24
N GLN A 323 -37.53 -0.39 21.52
CA GLN A 323 -38.83 -0.10 22.09
C GLN A 323 -39.44 -1.39 22.69
N LEU A 324 -39.95 -1.30 23.89
CA LEU A 324 -40.69 -2.37 24.55
C LEU A 324 -42.19 -2.03 24.58
N ASP A 325 -42.99 -2.84 23.90
CA ASP A 325 -44.45 -2.66 23.80
C ASP A 325 -45.24 -3.65 24.67
N GLY A 326 -44.52 -4.43 25.50
CA GLY A 326 -45.09 -5.47 26.35
C GLY A 326 -45.40 -6.79 25.63
N ALA A 327 -45.11 -6.89 24.32
CA ALA A 327 -45.29 -8.09 23.51
C ALA A 327 -44.01 -8.60 22.87
N VAL A 328 -43.04 -7.73 22.64
CA VAL A 328 -41.77 -8.08 21.96
C VAL A 328 -40.91 -8.99 22.82
N THR A 329 -40.37 -10.04 22.21
CA THR A 329 -39.40 -10.98 22.82
C THR A 329 -37.97 -10.70 22.40
N THR A 330 -37.80 -9.79 21.44
CA THR A 330 -36.47 -9.38 20.92
C THR A 330 -36.38 -7.86 20.88
N GLY A 331 -35.16 -7.33 20.97
CA GLY A 331 -34.88 -5.91 20.86
C GLY A 331 -33.44 -5.69 20.45
N VAL A 332 -33.14 -4.57 19.80
CA VAL A 332 -31.81 -4.22 19.38
C VAL A 332 -31.43 -2.86 19.95
N LEU A 333 -30.38 -2.85 20.78
CA LEU A 333 -29.71 -1.65 21.21
C LEU A 333 -28.53 -1.42 20.26
N ASP A 334 -28.55 -0.31 19.53
CA ASP A 334 -27.59 -0.01 18.45
C ASP A 334 -26.72 1.19 18.82
N PHE A 335 -25.39 1.01 18.76
CA PHE A 335 -24.38 2.04 19.00
C PHE A 335 -23.68 2.49 17.72
N SER A 336 -24.09 1.99 16.56
CA SER A 336 -23.36 2.19 15.29
C SER A 336 -23.23 3.65 14.92
N GLU A 337 -24.27 4.45 15.11
CA GLU A 337 -24.29 5.88 14.79
C GLU A 337 -23.57 6.73 15.84
N MET A 338 -23.36 6.21 17.05
CA MET A 338 -22.61 6.89 18.10
C MET A 338 -21.09 6.91 17.81
N ILE A 339 -20.57 5.83 17.24
CA ILE A 339 -19.11 5.66 17.05
C ILE A 339 -18.46 6.82 16.30
N PRO A 340 -19.03 7.40 15.22
CA PRO A 340 -18.47 8.57 14.55
C PRO A 340 -18.39 9.83 15.40
N HIS A 341 -19.17 9.94 16.48
CA HIS A 341 -19.13 11.07 17.40
C HIS A 341 -17.96 10.97 18.39
N LEU A 342 -17.46 9.77 18.67
CA LEU A 342 -16.35 9.53 19.56
C LEU A 342 -15.04 10.05 18.96
N LYS A 343 -14.21 10.68 19.81
CA LYS A 343 -12.94 11.30 19.39
C LYS A 343 -11.76 10.69 20.11
N CYS A 344 -10.67 10.47 19.37
CA CYS A 344 -9.39 10.15 19.96
C CYS A 344 -8.70 11.39 20.53
N THR A 345 -7.68 11.19 21.34
CA THR A 345 -6.74 12.24 21.75
C THR A 345 -5.42 12.09 20.97
N ASN A 346 -4.52 13.05 21.11
CA ASN A 346 -3.17 12.93 20.52
C ASN A 346 -2.27 11.93 21.27
N SER A 347 -2.78 11.30 22.33
CA SER A 347 -2.09 10.23 23.06
C SER A 347 -2.07 8.94 22.22
N PRO A 348 -1.02 8.13 22.34
CA PRO A 348 -1.04 6.77 21.80
C PRO A 348 -2.00 5.84 22.58
N THR A 349 -2.41 6.23 23.80
CA THR A 349 -3.39 5.49 24.59
C THR A 349 -4.79 5.72 24.04
N PRO A 350 -5.55 4.68 23.71
CA PRO A 350 -6.90 4.80 23.24
C PRO A 350 -7.83 5.52 24.22
N VAL A 351 -8.81 6.25 23.71
CA VAL A 351 -9.93 6.77 24.54
C VAL A 351 -10.90 5.62 24.74
N ALA A 352 -10.94 5.07 25.97
CA ALA A 352 -11.74 3.90 26.31
C ALA A 352 -13.16 4.31 26.69
N ASN A 353 -14.15 3.89 25.90
CA ASN A 353 -15.57 4.09 26.17
C ASN A 353 -16.20 2.74 26.50
N GLN A 354 -16.96 2.68 27.58
CA GLN A 354 -17.52 1.46 28.11
C GLN A 354 -19.03 1.56 28.20
N PHE A 355 -19.72 0.47 27.89
CA PHE A 355 -21.12 0.28 28.25
C PHE A 355 -21.32 -1.05 28.95
N ALA A 356 -22.38 -1.13 29.75
CA ALA A 356 -22.86 -2.38 30.33
C ALA A 356 -24.37 -2.44 30.16
N VAL A 357 -24.90 -3.60 29.80
CA VAL A 357 -26.33 -3.79 29.60
C VAL A 357 -26.80 -5.13 30.12
N ARG A 358 -27.99 -5.15 30.68
CA ARG A 358 -28.76 -6.35 31.01
C ARG A 358 -30.21 -6.15 30.69
N VAL A 359 -30.91 -7.22 30.40
CA VAL A 359 -32.32 -7.20 30.00
C VAL A 359 -33.14 -8.09 30.91
N LYS A 360 -34.38 -7.70 31.16
CA LYS A 360 -35.33 -8.40 32.03
C LYS A 360 -36.49 -9.00 31.24
N ALA A 361 -36.80 -10.23 31.50
CA ALA A 361 -38.01 -10.92 31.03
C ALA A 361 -38.42 -11.97 32.03
N ASN A 362 -39.71 -12.18 32.17
CA ASN A 362 -40.32 -13.13 33.12
C ASN A 362 -39.76 -12.95 34.55
N GLY A 363 -39.72 -11.71 35.01
CA GLY A 363 -39.24 -11.33 36.35
C GLY A 363 -37.74 -11.47 36.58
N ARG A 364 -36.95 -11.97 35.62
CA ARG A 364 -35.53 -12.32 35.75
C ARG A 364 -34.63 -11.50 34.85
N TRP A 365 -33.51 -11.08 35.36
CA TRP A 365 -32.46 -10.39 34.59
C TRP A 365 -31.53 -11.37 33.88
N SER A 366 -31.04 -10.99 32.70
CA SER A 366 -29.88 -11.61 32.07
C SER A 366 -28.61 -11.35 32.88
N ASP A 367 -27.55 -12.05 32.56
CA ASP A 367 -26.22 -11.65 33.01
C ASP A 367 -25.87 -10.27 32.43
N MET A 368 -25.00 -9.54 33.15
CA MET A 368 -24.53 -8.22 32.70
C MET A 368 -23.53 -8.38 31.57
N THR A 369 -23.87 -7.88 30.40
CA THR A 369 -23.00 -7.82 29.24
C THR A 369 -22.27 -6.48 29.22
N ARG A 370 -20.95 -6.51 29.08
CA ARG A 370 -20.09 -5.31 28.98
C ARG A 370 -19.47 -5.24 27.60
N GLY A 371 -19.38 -4.02 27.08
CA GLY A 371 -18.69 -3.74 25.82
C GLY A 371 -17.73 -2.56 25.97
N TYR A 372 -16.64 -2.60 25.22
CA TYR A 372 -15.59 -1.60 25.23
C TYR A 372 -15.40 -1.07 23.81
N ILE A 373 -15.44 0.24 23.64
CA ILE A 373 -15.21 0.92 22.36
C ILE A 373 -14.02 1.85 22.56
N ASN A 374 -12.87 1.39 22.11
CA ASN A 374 -11.61 2.11 22.20
C ASN A 374 -11.42 2.93 20.92
N ILE A 375 -11.30 4.24 21.05
CA ILE A 375 -11.01 5.11 19.91
C ILE A 375 -9.52 5.37 19.84
N LEU A 376 -8.94 4.92 18.74
CA LEU A 376 -7.52 5.04 18.45
C LEU A 376 -7.27 6.27 17.57
N LYS A 377 -6.08 6.80 17.72
CA LYS A 377 -5.56 7.86 16.88
C LYS A 377 -5.33 7.32 15.46
N PRO A 378 -5.88 7.98 14.41
CA PRO A 378 -5.57 7.59 13.03
C PRO A 378 -4.08 7.76 12.73
N GLU A 379 -3.57 6.93 11.84
CA GLU A 379 -2.17 6.90 11.48
C GLU A 379 -1.96 7.48 10.09
N PHE A 380 -1.24 8.57 10.02
CA PHE A 380 -0.98 9.29 8.78
C PHE A 380 0.33 10.07 8.86
N THR A 381 0.89 10.34 7.70
CA THR A 381 2.14 11.09 7.54
C THR A 381 1.98 12.17 6.47
N VAL A 382 3.04 12.91 6.23
CA VAL A 382 3.15 13.81 5.07
C VAL A 382 4.43 13.47 4.32
N LYS A 383 4.34 13.29 3.03
CA LYS A 383 5.54 13.14 2.20
C LYS A 383 6.05 14.52 1.78
N VAL A 384 7.33 14.74 1.99
CA VAL A 384 8.04 15.89 1.43
C VAL A 384 8.94 15.36 0.32
N PHE A 385 8.71 15.82 -0.89
CA PHE A 385 9.51 15.42 -2.04
C PHE A 385 10.81 16.23 -2.08
N TYR A 386 11.89 15.62 -2.52
CA TYR A 386 13.15 16.34 -2.70
C TYR A 386 13.01 17.54 -3.64
N GLY A 387 12.13 17.43 -4.64
CA GLY A 387 11.81 18.50 -5.58
C GLY A 387 11.11 19.72 -4.98
N ASP A 388 10.52 19.59 -3.80
CA ASP A 388 9.82 20.67 -3.10
C ASP A 388 10.67 21.34 -2.02
N VAL A 389 11.88 20.84 -1.82
CA VAL A 389 12.84 21.40 -0.87
C VAL A 389 13.88 22.21 -1.64
N TRP A 390 14.11 23.43 -1.19
CA TRP A 390 15.11 24.33 -1.72
C TRP A 390 16.15 24.67 -0.64
N THR A 391 16.96 25.68 -0.87
CA THR A 391 17.95 26.13 0.10
C THR A 391 17.34 26.99 1.21
N LYS A 392 16.30 27.76 0.90
CA LYS A 392 15.69 28.76 1.80
C LYS A 392 14.19 28.60 1.96
N GLU A 393 13.60 27.62 1.30
CA GLU A 393 12.18 27.33 1.37
C GLU A 393 11.85 25.86 1.13
N MET A 394 10.69 25.46 1.57
CA MET A 394 10.09 24.19 1.23
C MET A 394 8.58 24.33 1.05
N THR A 395 8.01 23.41 0.28
CA THR A 395 6.56 23.28 0.12
C THR A 395 6.14 21.86 0.46
N LEU A 396 5.08 21.71 1.25
CA LEU A 396 4.54 20.39 1.57
C LEU A 396 3.52 19.97 0.52
N THR A 397 3.39 18.68 0.32
CA THR A 397 2.30 18.11 -0.49
C THR A 397 1.13 17.79 0.40
N ALA A 398 -0.10 18.09 -0.05
CA ALA A 398 -1.32 17.71 0.66
C ALA A 398 -1.38 16.21 0.91
N LEU A 399 -2.03 15.80 2.00
CA LEU A 399 -2.19 14.41 2.40
C LEU A 399 -2.72 13.56 1.24
N ARG A 400 -1.96 12.57 0.83
CA ARG A 400 -2.32 11.62 -0.22
C ARG A 400 -2.93 10.36 0.42
N GLN A 401 -3.62 9.57 -0.37
CA GLN A 401 -4.24 8.35 0.13
C GLN A 401 -3.20 7.35 0.68
N GLU A 402 -2.07 7.20 0.00
CA GLU A 402 -0.97 6.34 0.41
C GLU A 402 -0.23 6.80 1.68
N ASP A 403 -0.44 8.04 2.12
CA ASP A 403 0.13 8.56 3.35
C ASP A 403 -0.72 8.23 4.60
N VAL A 404 -1.86 7.57 4.41
CA VAL A 404 -2.78 7.15 5.48
C VAL A 404 -2.75 5.64 5.62
N THR A 405 -2.28 5.15 6.77
CA THR A 405 -2.24 3.72 7.08
C THR A 405 -3.44 3.28 7.91
N GLN A 406 -4.02 4.19 8.72
CA GLN A 406 -5.21 3.94 9.51
C GLN A 406 -6.12 5.18 9.52
N GLY A 407 -7.39 4.99 9.23
CA GLY A 407 -8.38 6.05 9.11
C GLY A 407 -8.92 6.20 7.68
N ASP A 408 -9.88 7.10 7.50
CA ASP A 408 -10.44 7.43 6.19
C ASP A 408 -9.74 8.67 5.61
N TRP A 409 -9.09 8.50 4.48
CA TRP A 409 -8.34 9.58 3.83
C TRP A 409 -9.19 10.81 3.51
N ASN A 410 -10.43 10.63 3.01
CA ASN A 410 -11.28 11.76 2.62
C ASN A 410 -11.68 12.60 3.84
N LYS A 411 -12.03 11.94 4.95
CA LYS A 411 -12.39 12.59 6.21
C LYS A 411 -11.19 13.29 6.85
N LEU A 412 -10.01 12.64 6.82
CA LEU A 412 -8.77 13.22 7.32
C LEU A 412 -8.37 14.44 6.51
N LYS A 413 -8.33 14.32 5.18
CA LYS A 413 -7.96 15.39 4.26
C LYS A 413 -8.81 16.64 4.43
N ALA A 414 -10.11 16.48 4.66
CA ALA A 414 -11.05 17.59 4.80
C ALA A 414 -10.75 18.53 5.99
N GLN A 415 -10.04 18.06 7.01
CA GLN A 415 -9.72 18.81 8.23
C GLN A 415 -8.21 18.84 8.51
N MET A 416 -7.39 18.64 7.47
CA MET A 416 -5.95 18.56 7.61
C MET A 416 -5.31 19.95 7.62
N GLN A 417 -4.41 20.15 8.54
CA GLN A 417 -3.48 21.27 8.61
C GLN A 417 -2.05 20.71 8.56
N TYR A 418 -1.10 21.57 8.25
CA TYR A 418 0.31 21.18 8.21
C TYR A 418 1.13 22.10 9.11
N GLN A 419 2.05 21.50 9.83
CA GLN A 419 2.87 22.23 10.78
C GLN A 419 4.35 22.06 10.44
N PHE A 420 5.07 23.13 10.68
CA PHE A 420 6.52 23.23 10.58
C PHE A 420 7.12 23.51 11.95
N SER A 421 8.34 23.02 12.16
CA SER A 421 9.14 23.32 13.35
C SER A 421 10.62 23.38 13.02
N ALA A 422 11.31 24.33 13.60
CA ALA A 422 12.76 24.46 13.48
C ALA A 422 13.51 23.53 14.45
N ASP A 423 12.89 23.11 15.54
CA ASP A 423 13.53 22.37 16.64
C ASP A 423 12.83 21.05 17.01
N GLY A 424 11.74 20.73 16.31
CA GLY A 424 10.87 19.59 16.59
C GLY A 424 10.02 19.71 17.85
N LYS A 425 10.05 20.87 18.53
CA LYS A 425 9.33 21.12 19.79
C LYS A 425 8.28 22.21 19.65
N GLN A 426 8.64 23.35 19.06
CA GLN A 426 7.72 24.43 18.80
C GLN A 426 7.20 24.34 17.38
N TRP A 427 5.89 24.37 17.23
CA TRP A 427 5.20 24.14 15.96
C TRP A 427 4.41 25.35 15.53
N GLU A 428 4.55 25.75 14.28
CA GLU A 428 3.72 26.75 13.62
C GLU A 428 2.87 26.08 12.53
N THR A 429 1.64 26.52 12.36
CA THR A 429 0.77 26.04 11.28
C THR A 429 1.09 26.81 10.00
N LEU A 430 1.29 26.07 8.91
CA LEU A 430 1.53 26.65 7.59
C LEU A 430 0.25 27.22 6.99
N GLY A 431 0.41 28.20 6.10
CA GLY A 431 -0.67 28.76 5.30
C GLY A 431 -1.26 27.77 4.29
N ALA A 432 -2.29 28.21 3.57
CA ALA A 432 -2.98 27.39 2.56
C ALA A 432 -2.07 26.97 1.40
N ASP A 433 -1.01 27.70 1.12
CA ASP A 433 0.02 27.37 0.13
C ASP A 433 0.99 26.28 0.61
N MET A 434 0.92 25.89 1.88
CA MET A 434 1.78 24.89 2.52
C MET A 434 3.29 25.16 2.37
N ARG A 435 3.65 26.42 2.17
CA ARG A 435 5.02 26.88 1.95
C ARG A 435 5.64 27.43 3.21
N LYS A 436 6.92 27.15 3.42
CA LYS A 436 7.76 27.76 4.44
C LYS A 436 9.01 28.35 3.79
N GLY A 437 9.14 29.66 3.86
CA GLY A 437 10.32 30.41 3.43
C GLY A 437 11.16 30.90 4.61
N GLY A 438 12.29 31.54 4.29
CA GLY A 438 13.22 32.10 5.28
C GLY A 438 14.05 31.05 6.01
N LEU A 439 14.25 29.89 5.38
CA LEU A 439 15.02 28.78 5.93
C LEU A 439 16.52 29.00 5.73
N ASN A 440 17.33 28.35 6.55
CA ASN A 440 18.78 28.33 6.41
C ASN A 440 19.20 27.14 5.53
N PRO A 441 20.18 27.34 4.62
CA PRO A 441 20.73 26.28 3.80
C PRO A 441 21.35 25.15 4.61
N GLY A 442 21.18 23.90 4.17
CA GLY A 442 21.79 22.72 4.76
C GLY A 442 21.33 22.42 6.19
N THR A 443 20.14 22.88 6.57
CA THR A 443 19.61 22.80 7.94
C THR A 443 18.46 21.79 8.02
N GLU A 444 18.45 20.99 9.09
CA GLU A 444 17.36 20.03 9.37
C GLU A 444 16.20 20.75 10.02
N TYR A 445 15.01 20.46 9.54
CA TYR A 445 13.72 20.95 10.01
C TYR A 445 12.76 19.79 10.19
N TYR A 446 11.61 20.06 10.79
CA TYR A 446 10.59 19.08 11.10
C TYR A 446 9.24 19.52 10.57
N VAL A 447 8.51 18.60 9.97
CA VAL A 447 7.15 18.83 9.49
C VAL A 447 6.23 17.71 9.94
N ARG A 448 4.96 18.02 10.13
CA ARG A 448 3.94 17.04 10.43
C ARG A 448 2.57 17.47 9.94
N PRO A 449 1.70 16.53 9.57
CA PRO A 449 0.29 16.81 9.36
C PRO A 449 -0.42 16.88 10.71
N LEU A 450 -1.47 17.69 10.82
CA LEU A 450 -2.29 17.90 12.02
C LEU A 450 -3.77 17.80 11.66
N TYR A 451 -4.42 16.73 12.09
CA TYR A 451 -5.85 16.53 11.86
C TYR A 451 -6.69 17.27 12.90
N ARG A 452 -7.72 17.98 12.44
CA ARG A 452 -8.67 18.80 13.24
C ARG A 452 -8.01 19.69 14.32
N GLY A 453 -6.81 20.18 14.05
CA GLY A 453 -6.06 21.04 14.97
C GLY A 453 -5.56 20.39 16.26
N ALA A 454 -5.76 19.08 16.44
CA ALA A 454 -5.47 18.39 17.69
C ALA A 454 -4.62 17.11 17.53
N ILE A 455 -4.79 16.39 16.45
CA ILE A 455 -4.17 15.05 16.27
C ILE A 455 -2.99 15.17 15.30
N ALA A 456 -1.79 15.06 15.82
CA ALA A 456 -0.57 15.13 15.03
C ALA A 456 -0.27 13.79 14.38
N GLY A 457 0.02 13.77 13.08
CA GLY A 457 0.57 12.61 12.39
C GLY A 457 2.06 12.41 12.66
N THR A 458 2.68 11.52 11.92
CA THR A 458 4.11 11.24 12.05
C THR A 458 4.95 12.45 11.68
N VAL A 459 5.93 12.77 12.51
CA VAL A 459 6.90 13.83 12.25
C VAL A 459 7.89 13.35 11.20
N GLN A 460 8.10 14.18 10.16
CA GLN A 460 9.10 13.97 9.14
C GLN A 460 10.25 14.97 9.31
N LYS A 461 11.48 14.50 9.12
CA LYS A 461 12.68 15.32 9.06
C LYS A 461 12.95 15.73 7.62
N VAL A 462 13.25 16.98 7.41
CA VAL A 462 13.53 17.56 6.10
C VAL A 462 14.79 18.41 6.21
N THR A 463 15.76 18.16 5.34
CA THR A 463 16.99 18.97 5.30
C THR A 463 16.98 19.82 4.04
N THR A 464 17.12 21.13 4.18
CA THR A 464 17.26 22.04 3.05
C THR A 464 18.56 21.76 2.29
N TYR A 465 18.57 22.05 0.97
CA TYR A 465 19.79 21.95 0.19
C TYR A 465 20.84 22.98 0.64
N LYS A 466 22.10 22.63 0.46
CA LYS A 466 23.23 23.54 0.75
C LYS A 466 23.35 24.61 -0.32
N ALA A 467 23.78 25.79 0.06
CA ALA A 467 24.12 26.90 -0.86
C ALA A 467 25.64 26.96 -1.07
N LEU A 468 26.18 25.94 -1.73
CA LEU A 468 27.62 25.88 -2.00
C LEU A 468 27.95 26.57 -3.31
N GLN A 469 29.12 27.19 -3.37
CA GLN A 469 29.76 27.63 -4.61
C GLN A 469 30.87 26.66 -4.98
N ALA A 470 31.19 26.56 -6.26
CA ALA A 470 32.37 25.83 -6.68
C ALA A 470 33.61 26.51 -6.12
N LYS A 471 34.57 25.74 -5.66
CA LYS A 471 35.87 26.28 -5.27
C LYS A 471 36.62 26.71 -6.53
N ASN A 472 37.37 27.81 -6.43
CA ASN A 472 38.12 28.40 -7.53
C ASN A 472 37.25 28.76 -8.76
N ASN A 473 36.01 29.18 -8.52
CA ASN A 473 35.08 29.62 -9.56
C ASN A 473 35.49 30.96 -10.25
N SER A 474 36.57 31.58 -9.84
CA SER A 474 37.24 32.74 -10.43
C SER A 474 38.55 32.39 -11.16
N PHE A 475 38.95 31.12 -11.16
CA PHE A 475 40.14 30.59 -11.85
C PHE A 475 41.47 31.15 -11.40
N ASP A 476 41.55 31.79 -10.24
CA ASP A 476 42.76 32.40 -9.68
C ASP A 476 43.80 31.36 -9.26
N GLU A 477 43.37 30.19 -8.81
CA GLU A 477 44.24 29.15 -8.30
C GLU A 477 44.47 28.11 -9.40
N HIS A 478 45.71 28.05 -9.91
CA HIS A 478 46.09 27.09 -10.93
C HIS A 478 47.51 26.63 -10.76
N SER A 479 47.81 25.47 -11.28
CA SER A 479 49.16 24.92 -11.38
C SER A 479 49.43 24.39 -12.78
N ALA A 480 50.66 24.05 -13.04
CA ALA A 480 51.05 23.41 -14.27
C ALA A 480 51.93 22.20 -13.97
N THR A 481 51.56 21.07 -14.58
CA THR A 481 52.49 19.93 -14.66
C THR A 481 53.42 20.11 -15.86
N PHE A 482 54.55 19.49 -15.85
CA PHE A 482 55.58 19.60 -16.88
C PHE A 482 56.21 21.02 -16.95
N PRO A 483 56.73 21.58 -15.84
CA PRO A 483 57.18 22.98 -15.77
C PRO A 483 58.39 23.31 -16.67
N LYS A 484 59.03 22.31 -17.26
CA LYS A 484 60.16 22.47 -18.23
C LYS A 484 59.68 22.42 -19.68
N SER A 485 58.39 22.21 -19.92
CA SER A 485 57.82 22.19 -21.26
C SER A 485 57.40 23.59 -21.67
N ASP A 486 57.56 23.95 -22.92
CA ASP A 486 56.98 25.17 -23.52
C ASP A 486 55.45 25.09 -23.59
N ASN A 487 54.87 23.93 -23.34
CA ASN A 487 53.45 23.64 -23.36
C ASN A 487 53.00 22.89 -22.08
N PRO A 488 52.89 23.57 -20.96
CA PRO A 488 52.50 22.93 -19.72
C PRO A 488 51.02 22.45 -19.77
N LEU A 489 50.75 21.35 -19.04
CA LEU A 489 49.38 20.92 -18.77
C LEU A 489 48.89 21.70 -17.56
N TYR A 490 47.94 22.59 -17.80
CA TYR A 490 47.34 23.41 -16.74
C TYR A 490 46.25 22.66 -16.01
N ILE A 491 46.20 22.86 -14.70
CA ILE A 491 45.22 22.34 -13.76
C ILE A 491 44.68 23.50 -12.97
N PHE A 492 43.37 23.63 -12.85
CA PHE A 492 42.69 24.54 -11.94
C PHE A 492 42.46 23.87 -10.60
N GLU A 493 42.98 24.47 -9.55
CA GLU A 493 43.00 23.89 -8.22
C GLU A 493 41.59 23.90 -7.54
N GLY A 494 41.50 23.26 -6.35
CA GLY A 494 40.29 23.27 -5.53
C GLY A 494 39.39 22.04 -5.67
N GLY A 495 39.68 21.15 -6.64
CA GLY A 495 39.03 19.83 -6.78
C GLY A 495 37.57 19.86 -7.24
N TRP A 496 37.09 21.02 -7.70
CA TRP A 496 35.77 21.16 -8.31
C TRP A 496 35.84 21.27 -9.82
N ILE A 497 36.94 21.76 -10.35
CA ILE A 497 37.12 22.11 -11.74
C ILE A 497 38.06 21.15 -12.37
N ASP A 498 37.73 20.66 -13.54
CA ASP A 498 38.57 19.86 -14.42
C ASP A 498 38.47 20.36 -15.85
N THR A 499 39.40 19.91 -16.68
CA THR A 499 39.52 20.36 -18.06
C THR A 499 39.77 19.19 -19.01
N ARG A 500 39.55 19.44 -20.30
CA ARG A 500 39.90 18.48 -21.36
C ARG A 500 41.43 18.49 -21.69
N ASN A 501 42.23 19.20 -20.94
CA ASN A 501 43.65 19.40 -21.25
C ASN A 501 44.44 18.09 -21.41
N SER A 502 44.12 17.06 -20.62
CA SER A 502 44.76 15.75 -20.75
C SER A 502 44.54 15.05 -22.09
N LEU A 503 43.53 15.51 -22.89
CA LEU A 503 43.28 15.01 -24.23
C LEU A 503 44.22 15.61 -25.27
N THR A 504 44.65 16.86 -25.09
CA THR A 504 45.45 17.63 -26.06
C THR A 504 46.87 17.90 -25.56
N CYS A 505 47.17 17.70 -24.28
CA CYS A 505 48.48 17.92 -23.67
C CYS A 505 48.94 16.65 -22.93
N HIS A 506 50.21 16.27 -23.18
CA HIS A 506 50.86 15.11 -22.58
C HIS A 506 52.32 15.37 -22.32
N GLU A 507 52.88 14.75 -21.30
CA GLU A 507 54.31 14.76 -21.03
C GLU A 507 55.04 13.87 -22.02
N PHE A 508 56.07 14.41 -22.64
CA PHE A 508 56.95 13.69 -23.56
C PHE A 508 58.33 13.55 -22.97
N GLY A 509 58.93 12.40 -23.14
CA GLY A 509 60.35 12.18 -22.81
C GLY A 509 61.28 13.08 -23.62
N ALA A 510 62.55 13.15 -23.24
CA ALA A 510 63.53 14.08 -23.76
C ALA A 510 63.76 14.10 -25.29
N ASN A 511 63.22 13.14 -26.02
CA ASN A 511 63.34 13.03 -27.49
C ASN A 511 61.97 13.22 -28.20
N ALA A 512 60.96 13.71 -27.54
CA ALA A 512 59.64 13.88 -28.13
C ALA A 512 59.51 15.22 -28.87
N PHE A 513 59.20 15.17 -30.13
CA PHE A 513 59.02 16.30 -31.03
C PHE A 513 57.57 16.73 -31.18
N TYR A 514 56.79 16.61 -30.15
CA TYR A 514 55.36 16.89 -30.24
C TYR A 514 55.02 18.32 -29.81
N VAL A 515 54.16 18.93 -30.58
CA VAL A 515 53.51 20.15 -30.13
C VAL A 515 52.15 19.74 -29.61
N SER A 516 52.01 19.64 -28.32
CA SER A 516 50.73 19.51 -27.64
C SER A 516 50.51 20.74 -26.78
N LYS A 517 49.28 21.14 -26.61
CA LYS A 517 48.92 22.31 -25.85
C LYS A 517 47.66 22.08 -25.06
N SER A 518 47.62 22.67 -23.89
CA SER A 518 46.37 22.79 -23.15
C SER A 518 45.36 23.57 -23.97
N SER A 519 44.19 23.02 -24.25
CA SER A 519 43.08 23.68 -24.91
C SER A 519 42.37 24.68 -24.00
N THR A 520 42.66 24.58 -22.69
CA THR A 520 42.19 25.50 -21.66
C THR A 520 43.36 25.91 -20.81
N LEU A 521 43.60 27.18 -20.68
CA LEU A 521 44.74 27.71 -19.93
C LEU A 521 44.39 28.95 -19.10
N PRO A 522 45.08 29.19 -18.00
CA PRO A 522 44.92 30.44 -17.26
C PRO A 522 45.58 31.59 -18.04
N GLU A 523 44.91 32.72 -18.11
CA GLU A 523 45.39 33.92 -18.79
C GLU A 523 45.00 35.15 -17.99
N THR A 524 45.81 36.22 -18.13
CA THR A 524 45.36 37.55 -17.71
C THR A 524 44.87 38.30 -18.93
N ASP A 525 43.57 38.50 -19.01
CA ASP A 525 42.94 39.21 -20.12
C ASP A 525 42.13 40.44 -19.62
N GLN A 526 42.37 41.57 -20.20
CA GLN A 526 41.77 42.87 -19.80
C GLN A 526 41.89 43.15 -18.27
N GLY A 527 42.99 42.68 -17.66
CA GLY A 527 43.24 42.86 -16.22
C GLY A 527 42.51 41.86 -15.33
N ARG A 528 41.92 40.81 -15.87
CA ARG A 528 41.18 39.72 -15.18
C ARG A 528 41.96 38.42 -15.27
N SER A 529 41.93 37.66 -14.19
CA SER A 529 42.37 36.26 -14.22
C SER A 529 41.27 35.41 -14.80
N VAL A 530 41.51 34.68 -15.87
CA VAL A 530 40.48 33.97 -16.63
C VAL A 530 40.92 32.57 -17.04
N ALA A 531 40.01 31.68 -17.25
CA ALA A 531 40.23 30.48 -18.01
C ALA A 531 39.91 30.77 -19.49
N ARG A 532 40.98 30.68 -20.36
CA ARG A 532 40.79 30.78 -21.78
C ARG A 532 40.63 29.40 -22.40
N LEU A 533 39.46 29.16 -23.00
CA LEU A 533 39.10 27.93 -23.68
C LEU A 533 39.22 28.16 -25.19
N MET A 534 40.00 27.32 -25.86
CA MET A 534 40.32 27.47 -27.29
C MET A 534 39.99 26.21 -28.06
N THR A 535 39.36 26.33 -29.21
CA THR A 535 39.43 25.28 -30.21
C THR A 535 40.81 25.32 -30.80
N ILE A 536 41.65 24.33 -30.49
CA ILE A 536 43.03 24.27 -30.96
C ILE A 536 43.21 23.15 -31.97
N GLY A 537 44.12 23.39 -32.90
CA GLY A 537 44.64 22.38 -33.81
C GLY A 537 46.13 22.49 -34.01
N TRP A 538 46.79 21.37 -34.24
CA TRP A 538 48.18 21.31 -34.67
C TRP A 538 48.39 20.23 -35.72
N GLY A 539 49.27 20.52 -36.65
CA GLY A 539 49.40 19.75 -37.87
C GLY A 539 50.37 18.59 -37.79
N GLU A 540 50.62 18.05 -38.95
CA GLU A 540 51.70 17.14 -39.20
C GLU A 540 53.00 17.74 -38.70
N GLY A 541 53.68 17.00 -38.08
CA GLY A 541 54.98 17.26 -37.55
C GLY A 541 55.13 16.42 -36.33
N ASN A 542 56.15 15.78 -36.25
CA ASN A 542 56.39 14.89 -35.12
C ASN A 542 55.59 13.61 -35.23
N THR A 543 54.65 13.33 -34.36
CA THR A 543 53.91 12.09 -34.40
C THR A 543 52.47 12.25 -34.85
N CYS A 544 52.00 13.46 -35.09
CA CYS A 544 50.67 13.68 -35.61
C CYS A 544 50.62 13.34 -37.05
N SER A 545 49.95 12.23 -37.43
CA SER A 545 49.75 11.87 -38.81
C SER A 545 48.74 12.81 -39.45
N PHE A 546 49.12 13.32 -40.62
CA PHE A 546 48.27 14.19 -41.40
C PHE A 546 46.85 13.63 -41.63
N GLY A 547 45.86 14.46 -41.39
CA GLY A 547 44.45 14.09 -41.56
C GLY A 547 43.87 13.19 -40.47
N LYS A 548 44.64 12.81 -39.44
CA LYS A 548 44.11 12.09 -38.29
C LYS A 548 43.77 13.06 -37.18
N LYS A 549 42.62 12.81 -36.55
CA LYS A 549 42.16 13.57 -35.37
C LYS A 549 42.86 13.14 -34.09
N GLU A 550 43.50 11.98 -34.07
CA GLU A 550 44.07 11.33 -32.92
C GLU A 550 45.38 10.67 -33.25
N ASN A 551 46.33 10.73 -32.32
CA ASN A 551 47.57 9.97 -32.36
C ASN A 551 47.82 9.26 -31.06
N TRP A 552 48.42 8.08 -31.14
CA TRP A 552 48.82 7.30 -29.98
C TRP A 552 50.29 7.59 -29.64
N ILE A 553 50.55 7.97 -28.40
CA ILE A 553 51.88 8.20 -27.87
C ILE A 553 52.03 7.32 -26.63
N GLY A 554 52.78 6.28 -26.75
CA GLY A 554 52.84 5.24 -25.74
C GLY A 554 51.45 4.59 -25.57
N ASN A 555 50.88 4.63 -24.39
CA ASN A 555 49.52 4.16 -24.08
C ASN A 555 48.48 5.28 -24.03
N SER A 556 48.82 6.49 -24.46
CA SER A 556 47.92 7.65 -24.38
C SER A 556 47.45 8.09 -25.75
N VAL A 557 46.17 8.44 -25.85
CA VAL A 557 45.56 9.06 -27.04
C VAL A 557 45.69 10.57 -26.89
N ILE A 558 46.19 11.23 -27.94
CA ILE A 558 46.24 12.69 -28.04
C ILE A 558 45.46 13.09 -29.29
N LYS A 559 44.50 13.97 -29.14
CA LYS A 559 43.78 14.56 -30.25
C LYS A 559 44.48 15.80 -30.76
N ASN A 560 44.66 15.89 -32.05
CA ASN A 560 45.30 17.04 -32.71
C ASN A 560 44.30 18.14 -33.09
N ILE A 561 43.04 17.96 -32.86
CA ILE A 561 41.99 19.00 -32.90
C ILE A 561 41.07 18.77 -31.70
N SER A 562 40.86 19.80 -30.91
CA SER A 562 39.88 19.77 -29.80
C SER A 562 39.47 21.15 -29.37
N ALA A 563 38.19 21.31 -29.10
CA ALA A 563 37.67 22.47 -28.41
C ALA A 563 38.07 22.44 -26.92
N GLY A 564 38.37 23.59 -26.36
CA GLY A 564 38.59 23.74 -24.91
C GLY A 564 37.33 23.48 -24.12
N LEU A 565 37.52 22.86 -22.95
CA LEU A 565 36.47 22.54 -22.00
C LEU A 565 36.97 22.82 -20.57
N VAL A 566 36.08 23.49 -19.83
CA VAL A 566 36.12 23.52 -18.36
C VAL A 566 34.85 22.82 -17.88
N CYS A 567 34.99 21.93 -16.90
CA CYS A 567 33.84 21.32 -16.26
C CYS A 567 33.91 21.40 -14.72
N VAL A 568 32.74 21.50 -14.09
CA VAL A 568 32.55 21.24 -12.67
C VAL A 568 32.29 19.74 -12.52
N GLY A 569 33.27 19.03 -11.99
CA GLY A 569 33.27 17.57 -11.94
C GLY A 569 34.64 17.00 -12.27
N SER A 570 34.68 15.84 -12.88
CA SER A 570 35.90 15.19 -13.36
C SER A 570 35.78 14.82 -14.84
N TYR A 571 36.86 14.95 -15.57
CA TYR A 571 36.97 14.58 -16.96
C TYR A 571 37.83 13.32 -17.13
N GLU A 572 37.30 12.33 -17.83
CA GLU A 572 37.98 11.09 -18.22
C GLU A 572 38.04 10.97 -19.73
N LYS A 573 39.25 10.78 -20.28
CA LYS A 573 39.46 10.69 -21.75
C LYS A 573 39.27 9.29 -22.34
N SER A 574 39.41 8.22 -21.55
CA SER A 574 39.48 6.84 -22.03
C SER A 574 38.61 5.91 -21.15
N PRO A 575 37.96 4.86 -21.72
CA PRO A 575 37.91 4.47 -23.15
C PRO A 575 37.02 5.39 -24.03
N ASN A 576 36.09 6.08 -23.44
CA ASN A 576 35.25 7.11 -24.07
C ASN A 576 35.30 8.38 -23.21
N GLU A 577 35.31 9.55 -23.86
CA GLU A 577 35.24 10.80 -23.11
C GLU A 577 34.00 10.82 -22.20
N LYS A 578 34.21 11.07 -20.90
CA LYS A 578 33.15 11.13 -19.90
C LYS A 578 33.38 12.30 -18.96
N ILE A 579 32.31 13.03 -18.68
CA ILE A 579 32.30 14.05 -17.63
C ILE A 579 31.35 13.55 -16.54
N THR A 580 31.90 13.39 -15.33
CA THR A 580 31.10 13.04 -14.14
C THR A 580 30.97 14.29 -13.28
N GLY A 581 29.73 14.65 -12.92
CA GLY A 581 29.46 15.82 -12.10
C GLY A 581 30.16 15.77 -10.74
N HIS A 582 30.43 16.94 -10.16
CA HIS A 582 30.97 17.04 -8.80
C HIS A 582 29.93 16.63 -7.77
N LYS A 583 30.34 15.80 -6.79
CA LYS A 583 29.43 15.31 -5.74
C LYS A 583 29.04 16.45 -4.81
N ALA A 584 27.83 16.93 -4.94
CA ALA A 584 27.27 18.01 -4.13
C ALA A 584 25.75 17.94 -4.10
N SER A 585 25.18 18.03 -2.91
CA SER A 585 23.73 18.11 -2.72
C SER A 585 23.34 19.58 -2.67
N VAL A 586 23.14 20.19 -3.84
CA VAL A 586 22.80 21.60 -4.04
C VAL A 586 21.62 21.73 -4.99
N ARG A 587 20.85 22.82 -4.84
CA ARG A 587 19.67 23.07 -5.69
C ARG A 587 19.63 24.55 -6.08
N PRO A 588 20.48 25.01 -7.01
CA PRO A 588 20.46 26.38 -7.51
C PRO A 588 19.24 26.65 -8.39
N THR A 589 18.73 27.87 -8.37
CA THR A 589 17.68 28.31 -9.31
C THR A 589 18.25 28.67 -10.66
N ALA A 590 19.49 29.13 -10.67
CA ALA A 590 20.21 29.52 -11.88
C ALA A 590 21.72 29.47 -11.65
N MET A 591 22.47 29.61 -12.73
CA MET A 591 23.90 29.86 -12.73
C MET A 591 24.16 31.15 -13.52
N LYS A 592 24.97 32.03 -12.98
CA LYS A 592 25.49 33.18 -13.70
C LYS A 592 27.00 33.02 -13.95
N PHE A 593 27.48 33.60 -15.02
CA PHE A 593 28.89 33.58 -15.39
C PHE A 593 29.27 34.84 -16.16
N THR A 594 30.52 35.25 -16.01
CA THR A 594 31.06 36.42 -16.70
C THR A 594 32.05 35.93 -17.77
N TYR A 595 31.86 36.36 -18.98
CA TYR A 595 32.62 35.84 -20.13
C TYR A 595 32.78 36.84 -21.24
N ARG A 596 33.75 36.58 -22.13
CA ARG A 596 33.81 37.08 -23.52
C ARG A 596 34.05 35.91 -24.46
N ALA A 597 33.69 36.07 -25.75
CA ALA A 597 33.81 34.98 -26.71
C ALA A 597 34.04 35.49 -28.14
N THR A 598 34.84 34.76 -28.85
CA THR A 598 35.06 35.00 -30.29
C THR A 598 34.92 33.68 -31.05
N PRO A 599 33.71 33.28 -31.39
CA PRO A 599 33.49 32.10 -32.22
C PRO A 599 34.10 32.27 -33.63
N PHE A 600 34.68 31.20 -34.14
CA PHE A 600 35.26 31.18 -35.45
C PHE A 600 34.27 30.60 -36.47
N LYS A 601 33.98 31.37 -37.56
CA LYS A 601 32.98 31.03 -38.57
C LYS A 601 31.58 30.79 -37.94
N ASP A 602 31.03 29.61 -38.18
CA ASP A 602 29.69 29.20 -37.69
C ASP A 602 29.79 28.25 -36.46
N ASP A 603 30.95 28.22 -35.81
CA ASP A 603 31.06 27.51 -34.54
C ASP A 603 30.36 28.25 -33.41
N GLU A 604 30.02 27.56 -32.37
CA GLU A 604 29.26 28.08 -31.25
C GLU A 604 29.98 27.72 -29.92
N TYR A 605 29.99 28.66 -29.00
CA TYR A 605 30.31 28.30 -27.61
C TYR A 605 29.05 27.75 -26.93
N GLN A 606 29.23 26.89 -25.95
CA GLN A 606 28.12 26.28 -25.25
C GLN A 606 28.42 26.21 -23.75
N VAL A 607 27.44 26.56 -22.94
CA VAL A 607 27.49 26.44 -21.47
C VAL A 607 26.30 25.63 -20.99
N LYS A 608 26.55 24.58 -20.22
CA LYS A 608 25.53 23.69 -19.68
C LYS A 608 25.64 23.60 -18.18
N ILE A 609 24.52 23.50 -17.51
CA ILE A 609 24.43 23.08 -16.11
C ILE A 609 23.44 21.93 -15.99
N ALA A 610 23.80 20.89 -15.24
CA ALA A 610 22.92 19.76 -14.93
C ALA A 610 23.04 19.40 -13.44
N LEU A 611 21.89 19.16 -12.83
CA LEU A 611 21.77 18.61 -11.50
C LEU A 611 21.36 17.14 -11.64
N GLU A 612 22.15 16.24 -11.09
CA GLU A 612 22.03 14.83 -11.36
C GLU A 612 21.81 14.02 -10.08
N HIS A 613 21.04 12.95 -10.20
CA HIS A 613 20.98 11.86 -9.24
C HIS A 613 21.74 10.67 -9.78
N HIS A 614 22.76 10.23 -9.05
CA HIS A 614 23.51 9.03 -9.39
C HIS A 614 23.11 7.89 -8.46
N ASP A 615 22.67 6.77 -9.06
CA ASP A 615 22.40 5.51 -8.39
C ASP A 615 23.17 4.39 -9.11
N GLY A 616 24.35 4.06 -8.57
CA GLY A 616 25.30 3.20 -9.23
C GLY A 616 25.73 3.77 -10.57
N GLU A 617 25.51 3.04 -11.66
CA GLU A 617 25.82 3.47 -13.04
C GLU A 617 24.69 4.30 -13.68
N THR A 618 23.52 4.35 -13.06
CA THR A 618 22.38 5.10 -13.58
C THR A 618 22.47 6.56 -13.17
N VAL A 619 22.33 7.45 -14.15
CA VAL A 619 22.29 8.89 -13.96
C VAL A 619 20.94 9.44 -14.43
N SER A 620 20.25 10.11 -13.52
CA SER A 620 19.01 10.82 -13.83
C SER A 620 19.26 12.32 -13.76
N VAL A 621 18.90 13.06 -14.82
CA VAL A 621 19.02 14.51 -14.86
C VAL A 621 17.79 15.13 -14.20
N ILE A 622 17.98 15.65 -12.99
CA ILE A 622 16.91 16.26 -12.15
C ILE A 622 16.56 17.65 -12.63
N GLY A 623 17.55 18.39 -13.13
CA GLY A 623 17.35 19.73 -13.67
C GLY A 623 18.50 20.13 -14.56
N GLU A 624 18.24 20.92 -15.55
CA GLU A 624 19.24 21.36 -16.52
C GLU A 624 18.98 22.75 -17.06
N GLY A 625 20.03 23.35 -17.59
CA GLY A 625 19.95 24.60 -18.33
C GLY A 625 21.10 24.70 -19.32
N MET A 626 20.90 25.44 -20.39
CA MET A 626 21.91 25.60 -21.44
C MET A 626 21.84 26.99 -22.07
N LEU A 627 23.01 27.51 -22.42
CA LEU A 627 23.20 28.63 -23.32
C LEU A 627 24.12 28.18 -24.45
N GLN A 628 23.74 28.43 -25.68
CA GLN A 628 24.53 28.18 -26.90
C GLN A 628 24.41 29.35 -27.82
N SER A 629 25.54 29.81 -28.39
CA SER A 629 25.55 31.00 -29.24
C SER A 629 26.80 31.08 -30.10
N ASN A 630 26.66 31.65 -31.29
CA ASN A 630 27.77 32.05 -32.15
C ASN A 630 28.03 33.57 -32.12
N ARG A 631 27.44 34.30 -31.20
CA ARG A 631 27.60 35.74 -31.05
C ARG A 631 29.02 36.08 -30.54
N THR A 632 29.71 36.98 -31.24
CA THR A 632 30.95 37.55 -30.71
C THR A 632 30.63 38.49 -29.54
N VAL A 633 31.34 38.28 -28.41
CA VAL A 633 31.26 39.07 -27.19
C VAL A 633 32.64 39.67 -26.95
N SER A 634 32.81 40.93 -27.37
CA SER A 634 34.15 41.58 -27.38
C SER A 634 34.57 42.06 -25.99
N ASN A 635 33.61 42.46 -25.15
CA ASN A 635 33.85 42.86 -23.76
C ASN A 635 33.21 41.86 -22.80
N TYR A 636 33.75 41.75 -21.61
CA TYR A 636 33.14 40.84 -20.60
C TYR A 636 31.69 41.27 -20.29
N GLU A 637 30.81 40.32 -20.41
CA GLU A 637 29.40 40.46 -20.01
C GLU A 637 28.97 39.32 -19.09
N GLU A 638 27.96 39.57 -18.31
CA GLU A 638 27.35 38.55 -17.46
C GLU A 638 26.18 37.88 -18.21
N ALA A 639 26.12 36.56 -18.16
CA ALA A 639 24.97 35.78 -18.60
C ALA A 639 24.43 34.94 -17.45
N THR A 640 23.14 34.65 -17.53
CA THR A 640 22.44 33.79 -16.56
C THR A 640 21.73 32.66 -17.27
N ILE A 641 21.92 31.45 -16.77
CA ILE A 641 21.21 30.25 -17.22
C ILE A 641 20.30 29.79 -16.08
N ASN A 642 19.00 29.82 -16.32
CA ASN A 642 18.03 29.26 -15.38
C ASN A 642 18.06 27.74 -15.44
N VAL A 643 17.90 27.08 -14.29
CA VAL A 643 17.79 25.63 -14.21
C VAL A 643 16.32 25.25 -14.29
N ASN A 644 16.00 24.45 -15.31
CA ASN A 644 14.67 23.86 -15.50
C ASN A 644 14.65 22.50 -14.83
N TYR A 645 13.86 22.36 -13.76
CA TYR A 645 13.74 21.12 -13.00
C TYR A 645 12.67 20.23 -13.60
N ASN A 646 12.94 18.89 -13.62
CA ASN A 646 12.03 17.89 -14.16
C ASN A 646 11.19 17.28 -13.03
N ASP A 647 9.90 17.53 -13.04
CA ASP A 647 8.95 17.04 -12.04
C ASP A 647 8.82 15.50 -12.01
N LEU A 648 9.18 14.79 -13.08
CA LEU A 648 9.22 13.32 -13.08
C LEU A 648 10.21 12.76 -12.06
N TYR A 649 11.24 13.52 -11.71
CA TYR A 649 12.27 13.13 -10.74
C TYR A 649 12.13 13.83 -9.39
N ARG A 650 10.95 14.35 -9.09
CA ARG A 650 10.64 15.06 -7.84
C ARG A 650 10.97 14.23 -6.58
N ASP A 651 10.92 12.91 -6.69
CA ASP A 651 11.23 11.95 -5.61
C ASP A 651 12.74 11.70 -5.41
N LEU A 652 13.58 12.11 -6.33
CA LEU A 652 15.01 11.82 -6.28
C LEU A 652 15.82 12.99 -5.69
N PRO A 653 16.77 12.73 -4.77
CA PRO A 653 17.67 13.76 -4.28
C PRO A 653 18.73 14.12 -5.33
N ILE A 654 19.13 15.37 -5.37
CA ILE A 654 20.29 15.78 -6.16
C ILE A 654 21.55 15.32 -5.41
N THR A 655 22.39 14.57 -6.09
CA THR A 655 23.66 14.05 -5.57
C THR A 655 24.88 14.69 -6.21
N HIS A 656 24.76 15.17 -7.45
CA HIS A 656 25.84 15.74 -8.22
C HIS A 656 25.41 17.01 -8.95
N ILE A 657 26.35 17.92 -9.14
CA ILE A 657 26.23 19.06 -10.02
C ILE A 657 27.30 18.97 -11.11
N LYS A 658 26.89 19.15 -12.35
CA LYS A 658 27.76 19.17 -13.52
C LYS A 658 27.59 20.49 -14.27
N VAL A 659 28.70 21.15 -14.52
CA VAL A 659 28.74 22.35 -15.40
C VAL A 659 29.78 22.10 -16.48
N GLU A 660 29.47 22.51 -17.67
CA GLU A 660 30.34 22.36 -18.81
C GLU A 660 30.41 23.69 -19.58
N PHE A 661 31.62 24.22 -19.75
CA PHE A 661 31.87 25.38 -20.60
C PHE A 661 32.69 24.91 -21.78
N TYR A 662 32.18 25.04 -22.98
CA TYR A 662 32.82 24.69 -24.22
C TYR A 662 33.20 25.97 -24.98
N GLY A 663 34.49 26.15 -25.31
CA GLY A 663 34.97 27.27 -26.09
C GLY A 663 34.56 27.20 -27.56
N GLY A 664 34.23 26.02 -28.04
CA GLY A 664 33.62 25.71 -29.32
C GLY A 664 32.93 24.36 -29.29
N THR A 665 31.96 24.12 -30.13
CA THR A 665 31.25 22.84 -30.28
C THR A 665 31.78 22.01 -31.44
N LYS A 666 32.53 22.61 -32.33
CA LYS A 666 33.12 21.97 -33.54
C LYS A 666 34.62 21.75 -33.35
N SER A 667 35.05 20.53 -33.58
CA SER A 667 36.44 20.10 -33.49
C SER A 667 36.88 19.50 -34.83
N ASP A 668 36.96 20.33 -35.83
CA ASP A 668 37.35 19.94 -37.21
C ASP A 668 38.22 21.01 -37.87
N TRP A 669 38.84 20.67 -38.99
CA TRP A 669 39.75 21.55 -39.71
C TRP A 669 39.07 22.77 -40.32
N ASP A 670 37.81 22.67 -40.67
CA ASP A 670 37.08 23.76 -41.29
C ASP A 670 36.80 24.92 -40.31
N HIS A 671 36.89 24.63 -39.00
CA HIS A 671 36.72 25.60 -37.93
C HIS A 671 38.04 26.07 -37.30
N LEU A 672 39.11 25.97 -38.12
CA LEU A 672 40.43 26.55 -37.82
C LEU A 672 40.84 27.57 -38.86
N PRO A 673 41.57 28.65 -38.51
CA PRO A 673 41.92 29.74 -39.45
C PRO A 673 42.80 29.28 -40.64
N ASN A 674 43.60 28.26 -40.45
CA ASN A 674 44.53 27.74 -41.46
C ASN A 674 44.30 26.23 -41.60
N ASP A 675 44.42 25.76 -42.84
CA ASP A 675 44.34 24.35 -43.14
C ASP A 675 45.74 23.72 -42.99
N PHE A 676 46.02 23.15 -41.81
CA PHE A 676 47.28 22.43 -41.56
C PHE A 676 47.38 21.11 -42.34
N ARG A 677 46.46 20.78 -43.16
CA ARG A 677 46.57 19.68 -44.12
C ARG A 677 47.56 19.99 -45.28
N ASP A 678 48.00 21.22 -45.38
CA ASP A 678 49.03 21.59 -46.34
C ASP A 678 50.40 21.25 -45.78
N ALA A 679 51.09 20.30 -46.40
CA ALA A 679 52.45 19.85 -46.02
C ALA A 679 53.54 20.96 -46.19
N SER A 680 53.21 22.10 -46.80
CA SER A 680 54.10 23.24 -46.91
C SER A 680 54.17 24.08 -45.62
N VAL A 681 53.26 23.88 -44.68
CA VAL A 681 53.32 24.56 -43.36
C VAL A 681 54.46 23.98 -42.55
N PRO A 682 55.46 24.77 -42.16
CA PRO A 682 56.64 24.25 -41.43
C PRO A 682 56.25 23.64 -40.12
N TYR A 683 57.00 22.61 -39.70
CA TYR A 683 56.97 22.07 -38.33
C TYR A 683 57.32 23.17 -37.34
N THR A 684 56.36 23.95 -36.99
CA THR A 684 56.54 24.92 -35.94
C THR A 684 55.88 24.39 -34.68
N TYR A 685 56.42 24.73 -33.55
CA TYR A 685 55.75 24.57 -32.27
C TYR A 685 54.44 25.39 -32.19
N ALA A 686 53.95 25.79 -33.33
CA ALA A 686 52.75 26.61 -33.47
C ALA A 686 51.50 25.73 -33.47
N TYR A 687 50.54 26.12 -32.68
CA TYR A 687 49.19 25.68 -32.80
C TYR A 687 48.39 26.81 -33.40
N ILE A 688 47.22 26.45 -34.00
CA ILE A 688 46.25 27.45 -34.47
C ILE A 688 45.02 27.41 -33.54
N CYS A 689 44.42 28.54 -33.43
CA CYS A 689 43.25 28.78 -32.59
C CYS A 689 42.05 29.09 -33.44
N GLY A 690 40.99 28.36 -33.31
CA GLY A 690 39.69 28.63 -33.85
C GLY A 690 38.86 29.49 -32.92
N SER A 691 37.76 28.93 -32.44
CA SER A 691 36.90 29.60 -31.47
C SER A 691 37.58 29.77 -30.11
N GLU A 692 37.34 30.92 -29.49
CA GLU A 692 37.89 31.26 -28.20
C GLU A 692 36.81 31.74 -27.24
N PHE A 693 36.91 31.33 -25.99
CA PHE A 693 36.02 31.72 -24.93
C PHE A 693 36.82 32.00 -23.66
N TRP A 694 36.69 33.17 -23.10
CA TRP A 694 37.32 33.57 -21.86
C TRP A 694 36.31 33.60 -20.73
N LEU A 695 36.48 32.74 -19.78
CA LEU A 695 35.60 32.61 -18.60
C LEU A 695 36.31 33.27 -17.40
N ASP A 696 35.73 34.40 -16.95
CA ASP A 696 36.24 35.14 -15.79
C ASP A 696 35.79 34.49 -14.49
N SER A 697 34.50 34.22 -14.37
CA SER A 697 33.94 33.64 -13.16
C SER A 697 32.59 33.06 -13.38
N PHE A 698 32.12 32.20 -12.49
CA PHE A 698 30.75 31.73 -12.44
C PHE A 698 30.27 31.55 -11.01
N SER A 699 28.96 31.58 -10.80
CA SER A 699 28.39 31.32 -9.47
C SER A 699 26.99 30.74 -9.59
N PHE A 700 26.61 29.94 -8.60
CA PHE A 700 25.27 29.38 -8.47
C PHE A 700 24.38 30.34 -7.71
N ILE A 701 23.15 30.50 -8.19
CA ILE A 701 22.14 31.37 -7.59
C ILE A 701 21.18 30.52 -6.77
N TYR A 702 20.94 30.93 -5.52
CA TYR A 702 20.09 30.23 -4.55
C TYR A 702 19.04 31.20 -4.00
N ASP A 703 18.02 31.49 -4.82
CA ASP A 703 16.96 32.44 -4.46
C ASP A 703 15.88 31.82 -3.58
N LYS A 704 15.66 30.52 -3.76
CA LYS A 704 14.66 29.72 -3.04
C LYS A 704 15.24 28.88 -1.92
#